data_0f8fb41bc5750289d15bae34a2e62995
#
_entry.id   0f8fb41bc5750289d15bae34a2e62995
#
_cell.length_a   1.000
_cell.length_b   1.000
_cell.length_c   1.000
_cell.angle_alpha   90.00
_cell.angle_beta   90.00
_cell.angle_gamma   90.00
#
_symmetry.space_group_name_H-M   'P 1'
#
loop_
_entity.id
_entity.type
_entity.pdbx_description
1 polymer ?
#
loop_
_entity_poly.entity_id
_entity_poly.type
_entity_poly.pdbx_seq_one_letter_code
_entity_poly.pdbx_strand_id
1 'polypeptide(L)'
;MELPAKYDPALTEDKWYAYWLENKFFHSEPDEREPYTVVIPPPNVTGILHMGHVLNNTLNDVLVRKARMDGKNACWVPGTDHASIATENKVVQKLAAEGIKKEDLTREEFLKHAWEWKEKHGGIILSQLRKLGASCDWDRTKFTMDPDLSDAVISTFVYFYNKGYIYRGVRMVNWDPVGLTAVSDEEVVHKDTVSKFYHMRYFISDGNGNPTDKYIIIATTRPETIMADAAICVNPADERYHWLKGKKVLIPLINKEIPIIEDSYVAMDFGTGCLKVTPAHDVNDYEIGMRHNLPVLDIIDDHGRLNEKAQILVGEDRFDARKKIVKMLEEAGNLEKMEDYTSPIGYSERTNAVIEPRLSMQWFLKMDALAKDALESVESGAVKLIPDKYRNTYRHWMENVRDWCISRQLWWGQRIPAYYLPDGQVVVAETAEKALEAAQAIDASLTAADLRQDEDVLDTWFSSWLWPISVFDTYKAGHPEAEANKDLAYYYPTNDLVTGPDILFFWVARMIMAGNEFMNDVPFRNVYLTGIVRDKLGRKMSKTLGNSPDPLDLIAKYGADAVRLGMLLCSSAGNDILYDESQIEQGRNFNNKVWNAFRLVTGWTVDAAAAQPEASAVAVKWFENKLSQVVETVEDHFSKFRISDALMAIYKLFWDDFCAWYLEAIKPAYGAGIDNTTYQATLGFFDALLKMIHPIMPFITEELWQNMAERKEGETIMNQRYPQAKPYDAEFITAFEMACEAVAGVRNIRQSKNLSPREALELKVKGNFPAEVLPVVMKLGNVTVGEAEGDLSTAQRFMVRTVEMFVPMTGLINVEEEVAKLEAELAYQQKFLDSVRKKLSNERFVANAPEAVVAVERKKEADSLSKIESITATLNALKS
;
A
#
# COMPACT_ATOMS: atom_id res chain seq x y z
N MET A 1 26.32 25.41 -21.47
CA MET A 1 25.25 25.02 -22.43
C MET A 1 23.97 25.72 -22.00
N GLU A 2 23.24 26.34 -22.88
CA GLU A 2 22.00 27.04 -22.47
C GLU A 2 20.88 26.02 -22.32
N LEU A 3 20.37 25.84 -21.08
CA LEU A 3 19.28 24.91 -20.80
C LEU A 3 17.96 25.36 -21.43
N PRO A 4 17.11 24.44 -21.91
CA PRO A 4 15.78 24.76 -22.43
C PRO A 4 14.94 25.59 -21.46
N ALA A 5 14.02 26.41 -21.99
CA ALA A 5 13.16 27.24 -21.15
C ALA A 5 12.24 26.46 -20.21
N LYS A 6 11.93 25.22 -20.57
CA LYS A 6 11.09 24.28 -19.75
C LYS A 6 11.77 22.93 -19.67
N TYR A 7 11.57 22.26 -18.55
CA TYR A 7 11.95 20.87 -18.40
C TYR A 7 11.07 19.98 -19.29
N ASP A 8 11.72 19.09 -20.03
CA ASP A 8 11.03 18.07 -20.84
C ASP A 8 11.47 16.67 -20.39
N PRO A 9 10.60 15.94 -19.66
CA PRO A 9 10.91 14.58 -19.21
C PRO A 9 11.23 13.61 -20.35
N ALA A 10 10.56 13.75 -21.51
CA ALA A 10 10.76 12.84 -22.63
C ALA A 10 12.18 12.90 -23.22
N LEU A 11 12.88 14.02 -23.08
CA LEU A 11 14.27 14.17 -23.53
C LEU A 11 15.31 13.67 -22.51
N THR A 12 14.91 13.50 -21.24
CA THR A 12 15.83 13.22 -20.14
C THR A 12 15.71 11.83 -19.59
N GLU A 13 14.49 11.28 -19.45
CA GLU A 13 14.25 10.02 -18.74
C GLU A 13 14.89 8.83 -19.44
N ASP A 14 14.65 8.64 -20.73
CA ASP A 14 15.23 7.50 -21.48
C ASP A 14 16.75 7.62 -21.60
N LYS A 15 17.28 8.85 -21.77
CA LYS A 15 18.71 9.14 -21.83
C LYS A 15 19.43 8.71 -20.55
N TRP A 16 18.94 9.15 -19.38
CA TRP A 16 19.60 8.83 -18.11
C TRP A 16 19.39 7.39 -17.69
N TYR A 17 18.22 6.81 -17.96
CA TYR A 17 18.02 5.41 -17.65
C TYR A 17 18.94 4.50 -18.46
N ALA A 18 19.13 4.78 -19.75
CA ALA A 18 20.12 4.07 -20.59
C ALA A 18 21.54 4.25 -20.04
N TYR A 19 21.94 5.47 -19.68
CA TYR A 19 23.25 5.75 -19.10
C TYR A 19 23.51 4.94 -17.81
N TRP A 20 22.52 4.85 -16.93
CA TRP A 20 22.64 4.08 -15.68
C TRP A 20 22.78 2.58 -15.95
N LEU A 21 22.07 2.05 -16.94
CA LEU A 21 22.15 0.64 -17.33
C LEU A 21 23.50 0.30 -17.99
N GLU A 22 23.96 1.13 -18.91
CA GLU A 22 25.26 0.94 -19.61
C GLU A 22 26.44 0.94 -18.65
N ASN A 23 26.40 1.78 -17.61
CA ASN A 23 27.42 1.85 -16.58
C ASN A 23 27.18 0.89 -15.41
N LYS A 24 26.13 0.06 -15.44
CA LYS A 24 25.78 -0.93 -14.39
C LYS A 24 25.68 -0.35 -12.99
N PHE A 25 25.20 0.89 -12.84
CA PHE A 25 25.11 1.55 -11.53
C PHE A 25 24.11 0.91 -10.56
N PHE A 26 23.22 0.06 -11.07
CA PHE A 26 22.26 -0.69 -10.25
C PHE A 26 22.79 -2.06 -9.83
N HIS A 27 23.86 -2.53 -10.49
CA HIS A 27 24.40 -3.86 -10.22
C HIS A 27 25.19 -3.88 -8.91
N SER A 28 25.02 -4.97 -8.17
CA SER A 28 25.66 -5.20 -6.88
C SER A 28 26.38 -6.56 -6.89
N GLU A 29 27.63 -6.55 -6.45
CA GLU A 29 28.42 -7.73 -6.13
C GLU A 29 28.84 -7.66 -4.66
N PRO A 30 28.95 -8.81 -3.96
CA PRO A 30 29.45 -8.84 -2.59
C PRO A 30 30.81 -8.16 -2.46
N ASP A 31 30.91 -7.15 -1.58
CA ASP A 31 32.14 -6.42 -1.28
C ASP A 31 32.27 -6.13 0.23
N GLU A 32 33.17 -5.24 0.62
CA GLU A 32 33.42 -4.90 2.03
C GLU A 32 32.41 -3.92 2.63
N ARG A 33 31.54 -3.31 1.81
CA ARG A 33 30.51 -2.39 2.27
C ARG A 33 29.39 -3.14 2.99
N GLU A 34 28.69 -2.44 3.88
CA GLU A 34 27.46 -2.94 4.49
C GLU A 34 26.42 -3.17 3.39
N PRO A 35 25.86 -4.39 3.25
CA PRO A 35 24.79 -4.64 2.28
C PRO A 35 23.51 -3.92 2.68
N TYR A 36 22.79 -3.43 1.67
CA TYR A 36 21.40 -3.01 1.81
C TYR A 36 20.58 -3.71 0.75
N THR A 37 19.90 -4.76 1.17
CA THR A 37 19.20 -5.67 0.29
C THR A 37 17.71 -5.49 0.40
N VAL A 38 17.06 -5.35 -0.75
CA VAL A 38 15.61 -5.33 -0.90
C VAL A 38 15.19 -6.31 -1.98
N VAL A 39 14.15 -7.07 -1.73
CA VAL A 39 13.50 -7.89 -2.75
C VAL A 39 12.19 -7.26 -3.15
N ILE A 40 11.92 -7.22 -4.45
CA ILE A 40 10.64 -6.69 -4.93
C ILE A 40 9.50 -7.61 -4.48
N PRO A 41 8.32 -7.10 -4.06
CA PRO A 41 7.12 -7.90 -4.11
C PRO A 41 6.84 -8.28 -5.56
N PRO A 42 7.07 -9.55 -5.97
CA PRO A 42 7.10 -9.89 -7.38
C PRO A 42 5.69 -9.75 -7.99
N PRO A 43 5.48 -8.84 -8.96
CA PRO A 43 4.17 -8.66 -9.55
C PRO A 43 3.71 -9.91 -10.30
N ASN A 44 2.44 -10.24 -10.16
CA ASN A 44 1.80 -11.34 -10.89
C ASN A 44 1.78 -11.06 -12.40
N VAL A 45 2.18 -12.04 -13.22
CA VAL A 45 2.18 -11.92 -14.69
C VAL A 45 0.77 -11.94 -15.30
N THR A 46 -0.20 -11.33 -14.64
CA THR A 46 -1.62 -11.28 -15.03
C THR A 46 -2.02 -10.07 -15.87
N GLY A 47 -1.09 -9.15 -16.11
CA GLY A 47 -1.31 -7.92 -16.89
C GLY A 47 -0.36 -6.79 -16.52
N ILE A 48 -0.77 -5.53 -16.77
CA ILE A 48 0.00 -4.31 -16.49
C ILE A 48 0.00 -3.93 -15.00
N LEU A 49 0.93 -3.09 -14.57
CA LEU A 49 0.94 -2.53 -13.21
C LEU A 49 -0.22 -1.52 -13.02
N HIS A 50 -0.62 -1.29 -11.78
CA HIS A 50 -1.58 -0.25 -11.37
C HIS A 50 -0.94 0.71 -10.36
N MET A 51 -1.64 1.79 -9.96
CA MET A 51 -1.07 2.83 -9.10
C MET A 51 -0.60 2.34 -7.73
N GLY A 52 -1.14 1.26 -7.21
CA GLY A 52 -0.62 0.62 -6.00
C GLY A 52 0.80 0.05 -6.17
N HIS A 53 1.09 -0.51 -7.34
CA HIS A 53 2.46 -0.95 -7.67
C HIS A 53 3.40 0.25 -7.87
N VAL A 54 2.91 1.34 -8.47
CA VAL A 54 3.70 2.58 -8.61
C VAL A 54 4.13 3.10 -7.25
N LEU A 55 3.20 3.19 -6.29
CA LEU A 55 3.51 3.60 -4.93
C LEU A 55 4.54 2.68 -4.27
N ASN A 56 4.29 1.37 -4.29
CA ASN A 56 5.16 0.37 -3.67
C ASN A 56 6.59 0.44 -4.22
N ASN A 57 6.72 0.42 -5.55
CA ASN A 57 8.04 0.43 -6.18
C ASN A 57 8.75 1.78 -6.06
N THR A 58 8.01 2.89 -6.00
CA THR A 58 8.61 4.20 -5.71
C THR A 58 9.18 4.25 -4.29
N LEU A 59 8.47 3.72 -3.30
CA LEU A 59 8.97 3.63 -1.91
C LEU A 59 10.23 2.76 -1.83
N ASN A 60 10.21 1.57 -2.45
CA ASN A 60 11.41 0.72 -2.53
C ASN A 60 12.59 1.47 -3.15
N ASP A 61 12.38 2.13 -4.28
CA ASP A 61 13.45 2.85 -4.99
C ASP A 61 14.02 4.01 -4.18
N VAL A 62 13.18 4.75 -3.47
CA VAL A 62 13.62 5.83 -2.56
C VAL A 62 14.55 5.29 -1.48
N LEU A 63 14.18 4.19 -0.85
CA LEU A 63 15.01 3.56 0.21
C LEU A 63 16.32 3.01 -0.37
N VAL A 64 16.28 2.34 -1.51
CA VAL A 64 17.46 1.78 -2.18
C VAL A 64 18.42 2.87 -2.64
N ARG A 65 17.92 3.95 -3.27
CA ARG A 65 18.75 5.08 -3.70
C ARG A 65 19.36 5.81 -2.51
N LYS A 66 18.57 6.03 -1.45
CA LYS A 66 19.08 6.63 -0.21
C LYS A 66 20.21 5.79 0.39
N ALA A 67 20.01 4.48 0.52
CA ALA A 67 21.03 3.56 1.04
C ALA A 67 22.31 3.57 0.18
N ARG A 68 22.19 3.61 -1.14
CA ARG A 68 23.35 3.71 -2.05
C ARG A 68 24.09 5.02 -1.82
N MET A 69 23.39 6.13 -1.69
CA MET A 69 23.99 7.44 -1.38
C MET A 69 24.57 7.52 0.04
N ASP A 70 24.08 6.72 0.98
CA ASP A 70 24.68 6.55 2.31
C ASP A 70 25.97 5.71 2.26
N GLY A 71 26.27 5.12 1.09
CA GLY A 71 27.50 4.37 0.81
C GLY A 71 27.39 2.90 1.12
N LYS A 72 26.20 2.37 1.29
CA LYS A 72 25.94 0.93 1.40
C LYS A 72 26.04 0.26 0.02
N ASN A 73 26.26 -1.04 0.02
CA ASN A 73 26.16 -1.85 -1.18
C ASN A 73 24.68 -2.22 -1.40
N ALA A 74 23.98 -1.40 -2.17
CA ALA A 74 22.55 -1.55 -2.36
C ALA A 74 22.22 -2.55 -3.48
N CYS A 75 21.47 -3.59 -3.13
CA CYS A 75 20.98 -4.62 -4.03
C CYS A 75 19.46 -4.69 -3.99
N TRP A 76 18.80 -4.32 -5.07
CA TRP A 76 17.34 -4.48 -5.20
C TRP A 76 17.05 -5.52 -6.28
N VAL A 77 16.64 -6.71 -5.82
CA VAL A 77 16.36 -7.85 -6.71
C VAL A 77 14.99 -7.73 -7.33
N PRO A 78 14.87 -7.57 -8.66
CA PRO A 78 13.60 -7.55 -9.37
C PRO A 78 13.12 -8.96 -9.71
N GLY A 79 11.83 -9.08 -9.99
CA GLY A 79 11.28 -10.33 -10.51
C GLY A 79 9.77 -10.26 -10.69
N THR A 80 9.21 -11.41 -11.10
CA THR A 80 7.77 -11.59 -11.33
C THR A 80 7.30 -12.92 -10.78
N ASP A 81 6.02 -12.99 -10.40
CA ASP A 81 5.38 -14.19 -9.88
C ASP A 81 4.52 -14.85 -10.95
N HIS A 82 4.58 -16.18 -11.03
CA HIS A 82 3.79 -17.00 -11.94
C HIS A 82 2.29 -16.98 -11.60
N ALA A 83 1.91 -16.73 -10.34
CA ALA A 83 0.54 -16.53 -9.87
C ALA A 83 -0.44 -17.61 -10.34
N SER A 84 -0.16 -18.86 -10.02
CA SER A 84 -0.84 -20.09 -10.47
C SER A 84 -2.28 -19.92 -10.98
N ILE A 85 -3.25 -19.79 -10.08
CA ILE A 85 -4.69 -19.69 -10.41
C ILE A 85 -4.98 -18.48 -11.29
N ALA A 86 -4.43 -17.32 -10.93
CA ALA A 86 -4.74 -16.07 -11.59
C ALA A 86 -4.24 -16.04 -13.05
N THR A 87 -3.05 -16.55 -13.29
CA THR A 87 -2.45 -16.64 -14.63
C THR A 87 -3.12 -17.72 -15.46
N GLU A 88 -3.34 -18.91 -14.89
CA GLU A 88 -4.04 -19.98 -15.59
C GLU A 88 -5.42 -19.54 -16.08
N ASN A 89 -6.20 -18.88 -15.22
CA ASN A 89 -7.49 -18.31 -15.60
C ASN A 89 -7.41 -17.32 -16.77
N LYS A 90 -6.37 -16.48 -16.79
CA LYS A 90 -6.15 -15.54 -17.90
C LYS A 90 -5.82 -16.25 -19.21
N VAL A 91 -5.02 -17.30 -19.16
CA VAL A 91 -4.68 -18.12 -20.31
C VAL A 91 -5.93 -18.85 -20.82
N VAL A 92 -6.72 -19.45 -19.91
CA VAL A 92 -8.00 -20.12 -20.26
C VAL A 92 -8.96 -19.14 -20.92
N GLN A 93 -9.12 -17.92 -20.37
CA GLN A 93 -9.97 -16.88 -20.97
C GLN A 93 -9.49 -16.47 -22.37
N LYS A 94 -8.17 -16.31 -22.56
CA LYS A 94 -7.59 -16.02 -23.89
C LYS A 94 -7.89 -17.14 -24.87
N LEU A 95 -7.63 -18.39 -24.50
CA LEU A 95 -7.89 -19.57 -25.35
C LEU A 95 -9.37 -19.71 -25.68
N ALA A 96 -10.27 -19.50 -24.73
CA ALA A 96 -11.71 -19.51 -24.96
C ALA A 96 -12.15 -18.44 -25.97
N ALA A 97 -11.57 -17.24 -25.92
CA ALA A 97 -11.82 -16.19 -26.92
C ALA A 97 -11.31 -16.57 -28.32
N GLU A 98 -10.32 -17.45 -28.41
CA GLU A 98 -9.79 -18.03 -29.65
C GLU A 98 -10.55 -19.32 -30.08
N GLY A 99 -11.58 -19.74 -29.31
CA GLY A 99 -12.38 -20.94 -29.58
C GLY A 99 -11.74 -22.26 -29.12
N ILE A 100 -10.67 -22.19 -28.30
CA ILE A 100 -9.95 -23.36 -27.80
C ILE A 100 -10.35 -23.59 -26.33
N LYS A 101 -10.73 -24.83 -26.01
CA LYS A 101 -11.02 -25.22 -24.62
C LYS A 101 -9.80 -25.89 -23.98
N LYS A 102 -9.56 -25.65 -22.69
CA LYS A 102 -8.48 -26.30 -21.95
C LYS A 102 -8.59 -27.83 -22.00
N GLU A 103 -9.80 -28.36 -21.92
CA GLU A 103 -10.10 -29.79 -21.93
C GLU A 103 -9.69 -30.51 -23.23
N ASP A 104 -9.55 -29.76 -24.33
CA ASP A 104 -9.13 -30.27 -25.64
C ASP A 104 -7.60 -30.30 -25.80
N LEU A 105 -6.83 -29.80 -24.81
CA LEU A 105 -5.37 -29.71 -24.82
C LEU A 105 -4.74 -30.74 -23.89
N THR A 106 -3.55 -31.16 -24.24
CA THR A 106 -2.64 -31.81 -23.27
C THR A 106 -2.04 -30.75 -22.35
N ARG A 107 -1.50 -31.21 -21.20
CA ARG A 107 -0.78 -30.32 -20.26
C ARG A 107 0.36 -29.57 -20.95
N GLU A 108 1.14 -30.27 -21.76
CA GLU A 108 2.28 -29.69 -22.48
C GLU A 108 1.86 -28.61 -23.48
N GLU A 109 0.75 -28.83 -24.18
CA GLU A 109 0.20 -27.83 -25.12
C GLU A 109 -0.31 -26.60 -24.37
N PHE A 110 -1.02 -26.78 -23.27
CA PHE A 110 -1.49 -25.67 -22.44
C PHE A 110 -0.30 -24.87 -21.87
N LEU A 111 0.72 -25.54 -21.37
CA LEU A 111 1.91 -24.89 -20.79
C LEU A 111 2.64 -24.02 -21.83
N LYS A 112 2.67 -24.38 -23.12
CA LYS A 112 3.21 -23.50 -24.16
C LYS A 112 2.50 -22.15 -24.19
N HIS A 113 1.16 -22.16 -24.17
CA HIS A 113 0.37 -20.94 -24.14
C HIS A 113 0.58 -20.14 -22.86
N ALA A 114 0.76 -20.80 -21.71
CA ALA A 114 1.05 -20.15 -20.44
C ALA A 114 2.44 -19.49 -20.42
N TRP A 115 3.47 -20.14 -21.00
CA TRP A 115 4.79 -19.54 -21.14
C TRP A 115 4.80 -18.36 -22.12
N GLU A 116 4.09 -18.43 -23.26
CA GLU A 116 3.92 -17.29 -24.17
C GLU A 116 3.25 -16.11 -23.47
N TRP A 117 2.23 -16.38 -22.65
CA TRP A 117 1.58 -15.35 -21.83
C TRP A 117 2.55 -14.70 -20.86
N LYS A 118 3.33 -15.50 -20.15
CA LYS A 118 4.36 -15.02 -19.18
C LYS A 118 5.39 -14.13 -19.89
N GLU A 119 5.95 -14.56 -21.02
CA GLU A 119 6.94 -13.77 -21.75
C GLU A 119 6.39 -12.40 -22.13
N LYS A 120 5.18 -12.35 -22.65
CA LYS A 120 4.53 -11.11 -23.04
C LYS A 120 4.30 -10.17 -21.84
N HIS A 121 3.61 -10.66 -20.81
CA HIS A 121 3.17 -9.80 -19.70
C HIS A 121 4.27 -9.53 -18.69
N GLY A 122 5.18 -10.45 -18.45
CA GLY A 122 6.39 -10.23 -17.65
C GLY A 122 7.27 -9.14 -18.25
N GLY A 123 7.49 -9.17 -19.57
CA GLY A 123 8.23 -8.12 -20.29
C GLY A 123 7.62 -6.73 -20.15
N ILE A 124 6.28 -6.62 -20.23
CA ILE A 124 5.57 -5.35 -20.03
C ILE A 124 5.77 -4.81 -18.60
N ILE A 125 5.62 -5.65 -17.58
CA ILE A 125 5.80 -5.29 -16.17
C ILE A 125 7.20 -4.73 -15.92
N LEU A 126 8.24 -5.44 -16.38
CA LEU A 126 9.62 -5.00 -16.20
C LEU A 126 9.91 -3.70 -16.96
N SER A 127 9.31 -3.50 -18.13
CA SER A 127 9.39 -2.25 -18.87
C SER A 127 8.73 -1.09 -18.14
N GLN A 128 7.57 -1.31 -17.54
CA GLN A 128 6.88 -0.29 -16.73
C GLN A 128 7.71 0.14 -15.51
N LEU A 129 8.39 -0.81 -14.85
CA LEU A 129 9.30 -0.52 -13.73
C LEU A 129 10.50 0.33 -14.19
N ARG A 130 11.08 0.01 -15.35
CA ARG A 130 12.18 0.81 -15.94
C ARG A 130 11.72 2.23 -16.26
N LYS A 131 10.55 2.39 -16.85
CA LYS A 131 9.96 3.71 -17.14
C LYS A 131 9.66 4.53 -15.88
N LEU A 132 9.32 3.88 -14.77
CA LEU A 132 9.17 4.52 -13.46
C LEU A 132 10.51 4.97 -12.86
N GLY A 133 11.64 4.52 -13.40
CA GLY A 133 12.98 4.84 -12.91
C GLY A 133 13.48 3.91 -11.79
N ALA A 134 12.90 2.72 -11.66
CA ALA A 134 13.30 1.75 -10.64
C ALA A 134 14.77 1.34 -10.79
N SER A 135 15.57 1.48 -9.73
CA SER A 135 17.00 1.16 -9.69
C SER A 135 17.29 -0.28 -9.29
N CYS A 136 16.52 -1.20 -9.90
CA CYS A 136 16.69 -2.64 -9.69
C CYS A 136 18.01 -3.16 -10.31
N ASP A 137 18.60 -4.14 -9.68
CA ASP A 137 19.69 -4.93 -10.26
C ASP A 137 19.12 -5.90 -11.31
N TRP A 138 18.99 -5.42 -12.53
CA TRP A 138 18.37 -6.16 -13.63
C TRP A 138 19.11 -7.43 -14.04
N ASP A 139 20.40 -7.53 -13.73
CA ASP A 139 21.21 -8.74 -13.97
C ASP A 139 20.77 -9.90 -13.05
N ARG A 140 20.08 -9.57 -11.93
CA ARG A 140 19.51 -10.52 -10.97
C ARG A 140 18.01 -10.75 -11.13
N THR A 141 17.43 -10.40 -12.28
CA THR A 141 15.98 -10.59 -12.53
C THR A 141 15.59 -12.05 -12.42
N LYS A 142 14.59 -12.36 -11.57
CA LYS A 142 14.10 -13.72 -11.33
C LYS A 142 12.61 -13.86 -11.65
N PHE A 143 12.22 -15.05 -12.00
CA PHE A 143 10.83 -15.48 -12.13
C PHE A 143 10.57 -16.68 -11.22
N THR A 144 9.49 -16.70 -10.49
CA THR A 144 9.22 -17.75 -9.48
C THR A 144 9.22 -19.18 -10.02
N MET A 145 9.14 -19.39 -11.35
CA MET A 145 9.28 -20.69 -11.98
C MET A 145 10.58 -20.85 -12.79
N ASP A 146 11.59 -20.01 -12.56
CA ASP A 146 12.93 -20.30 -13.10
C ASP A 146 13.44 -21.64 -12.55
N PRO A 147 14.29 -22.35 -13.28
CA PRO A 147 14.71 -23.70 -12.91
C PRO A 147 15.31 -23.80 -11.51
N ASP A 148 16.20 -22.89 -11.14
CA ASP A 148 16.84 -22.83 -9.82
C ASP A 148 15.83 -22.52 -8.69
N LEU A 149 14.88 -21.63 -8.92
CA LEU A 149 13.81 -21.34 -7.96
C LEU A 149 12.84 -22.54 -7.84
N SER A 150 12.53 -23.20 -8.93
CA SER A 150 11.70 -24.40 -8.93
C SER A 150 12.38 -25.56 -8.16
N ASP A 151 13.69 -25.73 -8.33
CA ASP A 151 14.48 -26.69 -7.55
C ASP A 151 14.43 -26.38 -6.04
N ALA A 152 14.51 -25.11 -5.66
CA ALA A 152 14.38 -24.68 -4.27
C ALA A 152 12.98 -25.03 -3.70
N VAL A 153 11.93 -24.82 -4.47
CA VAL A 153 10.54 -25.16 -4.09
C VAL A 153 10.37 -26.67 -3.92
N ILE A 154 10.86 -27.44 -4.87
CA ILE A 154 10.77 -28.91 -4.87
C ILE A 154 11.55 -29.50 -3.68
N SER A 155 12.80 -29.05 -3.46
CA SER A 155 13.59 -29.49 -2.31
C SER A 155 12.92 -29.14 -0.98
N THR A 156 12.28 -27.98 -0.88
CA THR A 156 11.49 -27.55 0.29
C THR A 156 10.31 -28.49 0.57
N PHE A 157 9.59 -28.89 -0.47
CA PHE A 157 8.51 -29.86 -0.33
C PHE A 157 9.04 -31.21 0.21
N VAL A 158 10.11 -31.74 -0.39
CA VAL A 158 10.73 -33.02 0.01
C VAL A 158 11.27 -32.94 1.43
N TYR A 159 11.92 -31.83 1.79
CA TYR A 159 12.38 -31.57 3.16
C TYR A 159 11.26 -31.64 4.19
N PHE A 160 10.17 -30.90 3.99
CA PHE A 160 9.04 -30.90 4.92
C PHE A 160 8.26 -32.22 4.93
N TYR A 161 8.20 -32.94 3.82
CA TYR A 161 7.61 -34.25 3.77
C TYR A 161 8.42 -35.23 4.63
N ASN A 162 9.72 -35.26 4.50
CA ASN A 162 10.61 -36.11 5.27
C ASN A 162 10.60 -35.75 6.78
N LYS A 163 10.39 -34.48 7.11
CA LYS A 163 10.21 -33.98 8.48
C LYS A 163 8.82 -34.35 9.06
N GLY A 164 7.90 -34.82 8.24
CA GLY A 164 6.52 -35.15 8.64
C GLY A 164 5.61 -33.91 8.81
N TYR A 165 6.00 -32.77 8.25
CA TYR A 165 5.19 -31.56 8.25
C TYR A 165 4.23 -31.52 7.06
N ILE A 166 4.66 -32.02 5.90
CA ILE A 166 3.76 -32.21 4.76
C ILE A 166 3.11 -33.57 4.83
N TYR A 167 1.81 -33.61 4.63
CA TYR A 167 1.01 -34.84 4.61
C TYR A 167 -0.11 -34.73 3.56
N ARG A 168 -0.59 -35.90 3.11
CA ARG A 168 -1.75 -36.01 2.24
C ARG A 168 -2.94 -36.54 3.02
N GLY A 169 -4.09 -35.86 2.91
CA GLY A 169 -5.27 -36.25 3.67
C GLY A 169 -6.57 -35.69 3.13
N VAL A 170 -7.68 -36.32 3.50
CA VAL A 170 -9.02 -35.81 3.22
C VAL A 170 -9.39 -34.78 4.29
N ARG A 171 -9.65 -33.56 3.86
CA ARG A 171 -10.14 -32.50 4.73
C ARG A 171 -11.19 -31.65 4.01
N MET A 172 -11.98 -30.92 4.80
CA MET A 172 -12.86 -29.89 4.27
C MET A 172 -12.01 -28.76 3.72
N VAL A 173 -12.20 -28.42 2.44
CA VAL A 173 -11.50 -27.34 1.75
C VAL A 173 -12.49 -26.36 1.14
N ASN A 174 -12.02 -25.16 0.87
CA ASN A 174 -12.76 -24.22 0.05
C ASN A 174 -12.54 -24.57 -1.43
N TRP A 175 -13.59 -25.01 -2.10
CA TRP A 175 -13.54 -25.37 -3.51
C TRP A 175 -14.07 -24.25 -4.40
N ASP A 176 -13.31 -23.87 -5.41
CA ASP A 176 -13.74 -22.95 -6.46
C ASP A 176 -14.31 -23.75 -7.64
N PRO A 177 -15.64 -23.76 -7.85
CA PRO A 177 -16.26 -24.58 -8.90
C PRO A 177 -16.10 -24.02 -10.31
N VAL A 178 -15.59 -22.79 -10.47
CA VAL A 178 -15.25 -22.16 -11.75
C VAL A 178 -13.78 -22.37 -12.07
N GLY A 179 -12.91 -22.17 -11.10
CA GLY A 179 -11.47 -22.45 -11.19
C GLY A 179 -11.13 -23.95 -11.12
N LEU A 180 -12.06 -24.79 -10.70
CA LEU A 180 -11.92 -26.24 -10.51
C LEU A 180 -10.73 -26.61 -9.63
N THR A 181 -10.53 -25.87 -8.56
CA THR A 181 -9.40 -26.05 -7.65
C THR A 181 -9.73 -25.69 -6.22
N ALA A 182 -9.02 -26.30 -5.27
CA ALA A 182 -9.02 -25.83 -3.90
C ALA A 182 -8.35 -24.46 -3.79
N VAL A 183 -8.85 -23.61 -2.89
CA VAL A 183 -8.27 -22.31 -2.52
C VAL A 183 -8.05 -22.28 -1.01
N SER A 184 -7.07 -21.52 -0.55
CA SER A 184 -6.81 -21.35 0.88
C SER A 184 -7.87 -20.46 1.55
N ASP A 185 -7.96 -20.52 2.88
CA ASP A 185 -8.93 -19.72 3.64
C ASP A 185 -8.77 -18.23 3.39
N GLU A 186 -7.53 -17.77 3.21
CA GLU A 186 -7.20 -16.36 2.94
C GLU A 186 -7.64 -15.91 1.55
N GLU A 187 -7.76 -16.81 0.59
CA GLU A 187 -8.24 -16.51 -0.78
C GLU A 187 -9.77 -16.41 -0.87
N VAL A 188 -10.47 -16.59 0.26
CA VAL A 188 -11.92 -16.48 0.35
C VAL A 188 -12.33 -15.09 0.83
N VAL A 189 -12.96 -14.32 -0.04
CA VAL A 189 -13.47 -12.98 0.29
C VAL A 189 -14.93 -13.07 0.74
N HIS A 190 -15.19 -12.75 2.00
CA HIS A 190 -16.55 -12.74 2.52
C HIS A 190 -17.26 -11.43 2.15
N LYS A 191 -18.46 -11.56 1.58
CA LYS A 191 -19.31 -10.42 1.20
C LYS A 191 -20.70 -10.60 1.83
N ASP A 192 -21.17 -9.56 2.51
CA ASP A 192 -22.54 -9.55 2.98
C ASP A 192 -23.51 -9.63 1.80
N THR A 193 -24.22 -10.73 1.74
CA THR A 193 -25.11 -11.05 0.61
C THR A 193 -26.51 -11.30 1.12
N VAL A 194 -27.47 -10.61 0.54
CA VAL A 194 -28.89 -10.83 0.84
C VAL A 194 -29.34 -12.11 0.16
N SER A 195 -29.78 -13.07 0.96
CA SER A 195 -30.30 -14.35 0.56
C SER A 195 -31.65 -14.60 1.24
N LYS A 196 -32.16 -15.82 1.15
CA LYS A 196 -33.36 -16.21 1.86
C LYS A 196 -33.02 -17.22 2.95
N PHE A 197 -33.75 -17.15 4.06
CA PHE A 197 -33.73 -18.15 5.10
C PHE A 197 -35.00 -18.97 4.97
N TYR A 198 -34.85 -20.26 4.67
CA TYR A 198 -35.94 -21.18 4.35
C TYR A 198 -36.25 -22.00 5.59
N HIS A 199 -37.47 -21.89 6.08
CA HIS A 199 -37.98 -22.65 7.22
C HIS A 199 -38.75 -23.88 6.69
N MET A 200 -38.26 -25.07 6.98
CA MET A 200 -38.75 -26.32 6.41
C MET A 200 -39.23 -27.28 7.50
N ARG A 201 -40.30 -28.04 7.24
CA ARG A 201 -40.86 -29.05 8.11
C ARG A 201 -40.18 -30.38 7.85
N TYR A 202 -39.56 -30.94 8.88
CA TYR A 202 -39.06 -32.31 8.91
C TYR A 202 -40.00 -33.14 9.79
N PHE A 203 -40.75 -34.05 9.16
CA PHE A 203 -41.72 -34.88 9.88
C PHE A 203 -41.01 -35.97 10.69
N ILE A 204 -41.53 -36.21 11.89
CA ILE A 204 -41.04 -37.28 12.75
C ILE A 204 -41.43 -38.64 12.10
N SER A 205 -40.48 -39.57 12.04
CA SER A 205 -40.72 -40.92 11.54
C SER A 205 -41.49 -41.77 12.58
N ASP A 206 -42.38 -42.64 12.08
CA ASP A 206 -43.06 -43.68 12.89
C ASP A 206 -42.15 -44.86 13.24
N GLY A 207 -40.90 -44.88 12.77
CA GLY A 207 -39.91 -45.96 12.91
C GLY A 207 -39.99 -47.00 11.79
N ASN A 208 -40.95 -46.92 10.90
CA ASN A 208 -41.06 -47.72 9.68
C ASN A 208 -40.82 -46.91 8.40
N GLY A 209 -40.35 -45.68 8.56
CA GLY A 209 -40.06 -44.79 7.45
C GLY A 209 -41.25 -43.97 6.94
N ASN A 210 -42.37 -43.91 7.66
CA ASN A 210 -43.53 -43.13 7.31
C ASN A 210 -43.60 -41.85 8.20
N PRO A 211 -44.10 -40.72 7.64
CA PRO A 211 -44.28 -39.48 8.39
C PRO A 211 -45.41 -39.61 9.39
N THR A 212 -45.21 -39.06 10.58
CA THR A 212 -46.29 -38.83 11.59
C THR A 212 -46.88 -37.44 11.34
N ASP A 213 -47.87 -37.07 12.15
CA ASP A 213 -48.47 -35.72 12.20
C ASP A 213 -47.58 -34.68 12.89
N LYS A 214 -46.48 -35.11 13.52
CA LYS A 214 -45.52 -34.24 14.22
C LYS A 214 -44.32 -33.91 13.34
N TYR A 215 -43.88 -32.67 13.44
CA TYR A 215 -42.69 -32.22 12.73
C TYR A 215 -41.88 -31.23 13.58
N ILE A 216 -40.65 -31.01 13.13
CA ILE A 216 -39.79 -29.92 13.61
C ILE A 216 -39.50 -28.97 12.47
N ILE A 217 -39.23 -27.72 12.80
CA ILE A 217 -38.89 -26.73 11.79
C ILE A 217 -37.38 -26.50 11.78
N ILE A 218 -36.77 -26.64 10.62
CA ILE A 218 -35.36 -26.37 10.35
C ILE A 218 -35.25 -25.15 9.46
N ALA A 219 -34.35 -24.24 9.82
CA ALA A 219 -34.09 -23.05 9.01
C ALA A 219 -32.71 -23.17 8.37
N THR A 220 -32.62 -22.95 7.06
CA THR A 220 -31.37 -23.00 6.29
C THR A 220 -31.33 -21.98 5.17
N THR A 221 -30.15 -21.53 4.82
CA THR A 221 -29.89 -20.72 3.60
C THR A 221 -29.59 -21.59 2.38
N ARG A 222 -29.38 -22.91 2.58
CA ARG A 222 -28.94 -23.86 1.55
C ARG A 222 -29.88 -25.08 1.42
N PRO A 223 -31.14 -24.88 0.99
CA PRO A 223 -32.08 -25.98 0.84
C PRO A 223 -31.65 -27.03 -0.21
N GLU A 224 -30.78 -26.69 -1.15
CA GLU A 224 -30.22 -27.60 -2.16
C GLU A 224 -29.36 -28.72 -1.57
N THR A 225 -28.92 -28.61 -0.29
CA THR A 225 -28.06 -29.63 0.34
C THR A 225 -28.83 -30.63 1.18
N ILE A 226 -30.15 -30.50 1.35
CA ILE A 226 -30.93 -31.32 2.28
C ILE A 226 -30.84 -32.82 1.99
N MET A 227 -30.68 -33.24 0.72
CA MET A 227 -30.53 -34.65 0.36
C MET A 227 -29.28 -35.32 0.97
N ALA A 228 -28.32 -34.50 1.41
CA ALA A 228 -27.10 -34.95 2.10
C ALA A 228 -27.17 -34.87 3.62
N ASP A 229 -28.30 -34.47 4.18
CA ASP A 229 -28.46 -34.42 5.64
C ASP A 229 -28.21 -35.78 6.29
N ALA A 230 -27.38 -35.78 7.33
CA ALA A 230 -26.98 -36.96 8.05
C ALA A 230 -27.69 -37.05 9.41
N ALA A 231 -28.05 -35.92 10.00
CA ALA A 231 -28.77 -35.82 11.26
C ALA A 231 -29.45 -34.46 11.41
N ILE A 232 -30.40 -34.38 12.33
CA ILE A 232 -30.83 -33.11 12.93
C ILE A 232 -30.20 -33.01 14.31
N CYS A 233 -29.66 -31.82 14.63
CA CYS A 233 -28.98 -31.58 15.90
C CYS A 233 -29.72 -30.55 16.75
N VAL A 234 -29.85 -30.79 18.04
CA VAL A 234 -30.44 -29.91 19.04
C VAL A 234 -29.49 -29.70 20.21
N ASN A 235 -29.63 -28.63 20.93
CA ASN A 235 -28.84 -28.41 22.13
C ASN A 235 -29.40 -29.24 23.27
N PRO A 236 -28.59 -30.04 24.00
CA PRO A 236 -29.08 -30.86 25.11
C PRO A 236 -29.69 -30.05 26.25
N ALA A 237 -29.39 -28.76 26.37
CA ALA A 237 -29.98 -27.88 27.37
C ALA A 237 -31.28 -27.21 26.90
N ASP A 238 -31.73 -27.42 25.66
CA ASP A 238 -32.96 -26.83 25.12
C ASP A 238 -34.18 -27.71 25.48
N GLU A 239 -34.90 -27.35 26.50
CA GLU A 239 -36.10 -28.05 26.99
C GLU A 239 -37.21 -28.19 25.93
N ARG A 240 -37.26 -27.29 24.94
CA ARG A 240 -38.26 -27.35 23.84
C ARG A 240 -38.15 -28.65 23.03
N TYR A 241 -36.99 -29.28 23.01
CA TYR A 241 -36.65 -30.43 22.18
C TYR A 241 -36.34 -31.71 22.93
N HIS A 242 -36.39 -31.78 24.26
CA HIS A 242 -36.15 -33.00 25.05
C HIS A 242 -37.04 -34.18 24.64
N TRP A 243 -38.27 -33.90 24.12
CA TRP A 243 -39.20 -34.91 23.63
C TRP A 243 -38.72 -35.62 22.35
N LEU A 244 -37.71 -35.11 21.68
CA LEU A 244 -37.12 -35.62 20.44
C LEU A 244 -36.07 -36.72 20.67
N LYS A 245 -35.63 -36.90 21.89
CA LYS A 245 -34.56 -37.85 22.21
C LYS A 245 -34.87 -39.26 21.73
N GLY A 246 -33.96 -39.86 20.96
CA GLY A 246 -34.10 -41.18 20.37
C GLY A 246 -35.06 -41.29 19.19
N LYS A 247 -35.62 -40.15 18.71
CA LYS A 247 -36.47 -40.12 17.52
C LYS A 247 -35.65 -39.90 16.27
N LYS A 248 -36.30 -40.16 15.13
CA LYS A 248 -35.80 -39.89 13.79
C LYS A 248 -36.75 -38.98 13.04
N VAL A 249 -36.23 -38.32 12.03
CA VAL A 249 -37.01 -37.49 11.08
C VAL A 249 -36.82 -37.99 9.68
N LEU A 250 -37.73 -37.58 8.80
CA LEU A 250 -37.65 -37.80 7.37
C LEU A 250 -37.15 -36.55 6.67
N ILE A 251 -36.10 -36.72 5.84
CA ILE A 251 -35.62 -35.64 4.95
C ILE A 251 -36.76 -35.33 3.96
N PRO A 252 -37.18 -34.05 3.82
CA PRO A 252 -38.20 -33.69 2.84
C PRO A 252 -37.83 -34.13 1.41
N LEU A 253 -38.81 -34.39 0.58
CA LEU A 253 -38.74 -34.79 -0.84
C LEU A 253 -38.17 -36.17 -1.12
N ILE A 254 -37.22 -36.67 -0.35
CA ILE A 254 -36.60 -37.99 -0.54
C ILE A 254 -37.05 -39.04 0.52
N ASN A 255 -37.72 -38.59 1.56
CA ASN A 255 -38.26 -39.42 2.66
C ASN A 255 -37.22 -40.38 3.30
N LYS A 256 -35.92 -40.00 3.28
CA LYS A 256 -34.85 -40.74 3.93
C LYS A 256 -34.88 -40.48 5.43
N GLU A 257 -34.83 -41.55 6.23
CA GLU A 257 -34.82 -41.46 7.69
C GLU A 257 -33.43 -41.11 8.22
N ILE A 258 -33.33 -40.07 9.07
CA ILE A 258 -32.11 -39.63 9.75
C ILE A 258 -32.33 -39.48 11.26
N PRO A 259 -31.28 -39.67 12.10
CA PRO A 259 -31.41 -39.54 13.55
C PRO A 259 -31.47 -38.08 14.00
N ILE A 260 -32.00 -37.89 15.21
CA ILE A 260 -31.88 -36.65 15.97
C ILE A 260 -30.75 -36.85 17.00
N ILE A 261 -29.78 -35.94 17.01
CA ILE A 261 -28.62 -35.96 17.91
C ILE A 261 -28.58 -34.72 18.80
N GLU A 262 -27.81 -34.78 19.86
CA GLU A 262 -27.63 -33.69 20.81
C GLU A 262 -26.18 -33.18 20.77
N ASP A 263 -25.95 -31.87 20.53
CA ASP A 263 -24.64 -31.24 20.58
C ASP A 263 -24.76 -29.83 21.12
N SER A 264 -23.85 -29.45 22.02
CA SER A 264 -23.82 -28.11 22.64
C SER A 264 -23.45 -27.00 21.67
N TYR A 265 -22.96 -27.32 20.46
CA TYR A 265 -22.70 -26.36 19.39
C TYR A 265 -23.94 -25.59 18.95
N VAL A 266 -25.11 -26.22 19.02
CA VAL A 266 -26.36 -25.57 18.52
C VAL A 266 -26.78 -24.43 19.44
N ALA A 267 -26.84 -23.22 18.87
CA ALA A 267 -27.36 -22.04 19.56
C ALA A 267 -28.87 -22.13 19.74
N MET A 268 -29.36 -22.04 20.98
CA MET A 268 -30.78 -22.20 21.31
C MET A 268 -31.66 -21.03 20.85
N ASP A 269 -31.07 -19.85 20.66
CA ASP A 269 -31.70 -18.60 20.31
C ASP A 269 -31.53 -18.19 18.83
N PHE A 270 -30.82 -19.02 18.06
CA PHE A 270 -30.61 -18.79 16.63
C PHE A 270 -31.55 -19.66 15.77
N GLY A 271 -32.24 -19.03 14.82
CA GLY A 271 -33.20 -19.71 13.94
C GLY A 271 -34.32 -20.37 14.73
N THR A 272 -34.42 -21.70 14.61
CA THR A 272 -35.40 -22.52 15.34
C THR A 272 -34.79 -23.20 16.58
N GLY A 273 -33.48 -23.13 16.77
CA GLY A 273 -32.78 -23.95 17.77
C GLY A 273 -32.55 -25.39 17.34
N CYS A 274 -32.94 -25.74 16.11
CA CYS A 274 -32.66 -27.05 15.50
C CYS A 274 -31.77 -26.83 14.27
N LEU A 275 -30.66 -27.56 14.18
CA LEU A 275 -29.69 -27.51 13.10
C LEU A 275 -29.76 -28.77 12.25
N LYS A 276 -29.86 -28.64 10.92
CA LYS A 276 -29.61 -29.78 10.04
C LYS A 276 -28.08 -29.97 9.93
N VAL A 277 -27.61 -31.20 9.96
CA VAL A 277 -26.18 -31.52 9.88
C VAL A 277 -25.88 -32.18 8.56
N THR A 278 -25.09 -31.50 7.73
CA THR A 278 -24.72 -31.90 6.36
C THR A 278 -23.18 -31.98 6.27
N PRO A 279 -22.53 -33.04 6.77
CA PRO A 279 -21.09 -33.08 6.96
C PRO A 279 -20.24 -32.87 5.69
N ALA A 280 -20.82 -33.13 4.51
CA ALA A 280 -20.08 -32.91 3.24
C ALA A 280 -20.05 -31.47 2.74
N HIS A 281 -20.94 -30.58 3.23
CA HIS A 281 -21.21 -29.27 2.61
C HIS A 281 -21.14 -28.10 3.56
N ASP A 282 -20.70 -28.31 4.81
CA ASP A 282 -20.47 -27.27 5.80
C ASP A 282 -19.34 -27.68 6.76
N VAL A 283 -18.43 -26.75 7.07
CA VAL A 283 -17.26 -27.01 7.94
C VAL A 283 -17.67 -27.39 9.36
N ASN A 284 -18.64 -26.67 9.92
CA ASN A 284 -19.11 -26.94 11.30
C ASN A 284 -19.90 -28.24 11.37
N ASP A 285 -20.72 -28.49 10.33
CA ASP A 285 -21.47 -29.74 10.23
C ASP A 285 -20.53 -30.96 10.09
N TYR A 286 -19.40 -30.77 9.42
CA TYR A 286 -18.35 -31.80 9.32
C TYR A 286 -17.76 -32.12 10.69
N GLU A 287 -17.45 -31.11 11.50
CA GLU A 287 -16.94 -31.29 12.85
C GLU A 287 -17.95 -32.00 13.76
N ILE A 288 -19.25 -31.63 13.68
CA ILE A 288 -20.34 -32.33 14.38
C ILE A 288 -20.41 -33.78 13.88
N GLY A 289 -20.36 -33.98 12.58
CA GLY A 289 -20.38 -35.28 11.95
C GLY A 289 -19.28 -36.21 12.46
N MET A 290 -18.05 -35.70 12.61
CA MET A 290 -16.91 -36.43 13.15
C MET A 290 -17.14 -36.81 14.64
N ARG A 291 -17.63 -35.87 15.47
CA ARG A 291 -17.89 -36.15 16.90
C ARG A 291 -18.96 -37.21 17.10
N HIS A 292 -19.95 -37.24 16.20
CA HIS A 292 -21.09 -38.15 16.29
C HIS A 292 -21.01 -39.36 15.34
N ASN A 293 -19.88 -39.51 14.63
CA ASN A 293 -19.66 -40.61 13.66
C ASN A 293 -20.78 -40.69 12.59
N LEU A 294 -21.19 -39.54 12.06
CA LEU A 294 -22.24 -39.45 11.05
C LEU A 294 -21.71 -39.80 9.65
N PRO A 295 -22.56 -40.35 8.76
CA PRO A 295 -22.18 -40.59 7.38
C PRO A 295 -21.94 -39.25 6.63
N VAL A 296 -20.96 -39.27 5.76
CA VAL A 296 -20.62 -38.11 4.88
C VAL A 296 -21.12 -38.45 3.47
N LEU A 297 -22.06 -37.66 2.98
CA LEU A 297 -22.63 -37.82 1.64
C LEU A 297 -22.39 -36.56 0.81
N ASP A 298 -21.41 -36.63 -0.08
CA ASP A 298 -21.13 -35.54 -1.03
C ASP A 298 -22.07 -35.65 -2.24
N ILE A 299 -22.94 -34.63 -2.41
CA ILE A 299 -23.97 -34.59 -3.46
C ILE A 299 -23.69 -33.51 -4.51
N ILE A 300 -22.58 -32.78 -4.41
CA ILE A 300 -22.20 -31.69 -5.34
C ILE A 300 -20.90 -32.10 -6.02
N ASP A 301 -20.85 -32.00 -7.35
CA ASP A 301 -19.66 -32.29 -8.15
C ASP A 301 -18.66 -31.11 -8.18
N ASP A 302 -17.54 -31.28 -8.89
CA ASP A 302 -16.46 -30.30 -9.01
C ASP A 302 -16.94 -28.97 -9.64
N HIS A 303 -17.97 -29.02 -10.48
CA HIS A 303 -18.56 -27.85 -11.13
C HIS A 303 -19.67 -27.17 -10.30
N GLY A 304 -19.92 -27.61 -9.10
CA GLY A 304 -21.00 -27.09 -8.25
C GLY A 304 -22.40 -27.53 -8.69
N ARG A 305 -22.52 -28.69 -9.34
CA ARG A 305 -23.79 -29.29 -9.78
C ARG A 305 -24.15 -30.49 -8.91
N LEU A 306 -25.45 -30.76 -8.77
CA LEU A 306 -25.91 -31.94 -8.06
C LEU A 306 -25.51 -33.22 -8.80
N ASN A 307 -24.89 -34.16 -8.11
CA ASN A 307 -24.48 -35.43 -8.65
C ASN A 307 -25.55 -36.52 -8.40
N GLU A 308 -25.31 -37.74 -8.87
CA GLU A 308 -26.27 -38.87 -8.74
C GLU A 308 -26.72 -39.18 -7.31
N LYS A 309 -25.86 -38.88 -6.30
CA LYS A 309 -26.17 -39.15 -4.87
C LYS A 309 -27.27 -38.22 -4.34
N ALA A 310 -27.52 -37.09 -5.02
CA ALA A 310 -28.61 -36.18 -4.68
C ALA A 310 -30.00 -36.79 -4.95
N GLN A 311 -30.08 -37.81 -5.83
CA GLN A 311 -31.28 -38.55 -6.22
C GLN A 311 -32.29 -37.72 -7.03
N ILE A 312 -32.39 -36.40 -6.81
CA ILE A 312 -33.25 -35.46 -7.50
C ILE A 312 -32.44 -34.34 -8.09
N LEU A 313 -32.92 -33.76 -9.17
CA LEU A 313 -32.27 -32.61 -9.88
C LEU A 313 -30.79 -32.86 -10.26
N VAL A 314 -30.46 -34.12 -10.56
CA VAL A 314 -29.08 -34.50 -10.94
C VAL A 314 -28.63 -33.72 -12.19
N GLY A 315 -27.40 -33.18 -12.17
CA GLY A 315 -26.81 -32.35 -13.22
C GLY A 315 -27.16 -30.86 -13.14
N GLU A 316 -28.09 -30.46 -12.28
CA GLU A 316 -28.49 -29.06 -12.11
C GLU A 316 -27.44 -28.28 -11.34
N ASP A 317 -27.22 -27.02 -11.73
CA ASP A 317 -26.42 -26.09 -10.95
C ASP A 317 -27.04 -25.88 -9.55
N ARG A 318 -26.23 -25.83 -8.52
CA ARG A 318 -26.66 -25.72 -7.10
C ARG A 318 -27.61 -24.55 -6.83
N PHE A 319 -27.45 -23.41 -7.50
CA PHE A 319 -28.33 -22.25 -7.31
C PHE A 319 -29.68 -22.40 -8.05
N ASP A 320 -29.67 -23.05 -9.22
CA ASP A 320 -30.90 -23.37 -9.93
C ASP A 320 -31.65 -24.51 -9.25
N ALA A 321 -30.91 -25.52 -8.76
CA ALA A 321 -31.49 -26.58 -7.91
C ALA A 321 -32.13 -26.01 -6.65
N ARG A 322 -31.49 -25.00 -5.99
CA ARG A 322 -32.08 -24.30 -4.83
C ARG A 322 -33.47 -23.75 -5.12
N LYS A 323 -33.64 -23.04 -6.23
CA LYS A 323 -34.93 -22.47 -6.64
C LYS A 323 -35.99 -23.55 -6.89
N LYS A 324 -35.60 -24.63 -7.58
CA LYS A 324 -36.47 -25.75 -7.87
C LYS A 324 -36.86 -26.52 -6.60
N ILE A 325 -35.93 -26.81 -5.70
CA ILE A 325 -36.17 -27.47 -4.42
C ILE A 325 -37.13 -26.68 -3.54
N VAL A 326 -36.96 -25.35 -3.46
CA VAL A 326 -37.90 -24.50 -2.71
C VAL A 326 -39.32 -24.65 -3.24
N LYS A 327 -39.51 -24.64 -4.54
CA LYS A 327 -40.82 -24.85 -5.17
C LYS A 327 -41.38 -26.28 -4.88
N MET A 328 -40.54 -27.29 -4.97
CA MET A 328 -40.95 -28.68 -4.64
C MET A 328 -41.33 -28.79 -3.15
N LEU A 329 -40.64 -28.12 -2.24
CA LEU A 329 -40.96 -28.10 -0.80
C LEU A 329 -42.29 -27.39 -0.52
N GLU A 330 -42.59 -26.32 -1.26
CA GLU A 330 -43.88 -25.63 -1.20
C GLU A 330 -45.03 -26.53 -1.67
N GLU A 331 -44.87 -27.16 -2.83
CA GLU A 331 -45.83 -28.11 -3.42
C GLU A 331 -46.06 -29.33 -2.51
N ALA A 332 -45.04 -29.83 -1.82
CA ALA A 332 -45.10 -30.95 -0.88
C ALA A 332 -45.61 -30.56 0.53
N GLY A 333 -45.86 -29.27 0.80
CA GLY A 333 -46.29 -28.78 2.10
C GLY A 333 -45.18 -28.78 3.16
N ASN A 334 -43.94 -28.94 2.77
CA ASN A 334 -42.78 -28.92 3.66
C ASN A 334 -42.21 -27.52 3.91
N LEU A 335 -42.57 -26.51 3.13
CA LEU A 335 -42.12 -25.13 3.31
C LEU A 335 -43.05 -24.39 4.29
N GLU A 336 -42.47 -23.96 5.43
CA GLU A 336 -43.25 -23.19 6.47
C GLU A 336 -43.30 -21.70 6.14
N LYS A 337 -42.11 -21.09 5.90
CA LYS A 337 -41.96 -19.68 5.51
C LYS A 337 -40.60 -19.43 4.87
N MET A 338 -40.50 -18.27 4.22
CA MET A 338 -39.24 -17.69 3.75
C MET A 338 -39.10 -16.27 4.27
N GLU A 339 -37.91 -15.88 4.64
CA GLU A 339 -37.61 -14.51 5.06
C GLU A 339 -36.27 -14.05 4.49
N ASP A 340 -36.09 -12.73 4.33
CA ASP A 340 -34.81 -12.19 3.89
C ASP A 340 -33.75 -12.37 4.98
N TYR A 341 -32.58 -12.80 4.59
CA TYR A 341 -31.47 -13.02 5.50
C TYR A 341 -30.16 -12.57 4.86
N THR A 342 -29.44 -11.70 5.56
CA THR A 342 -28.12 -11.23 5.12
C THR A 342 -27.05 -12.01 5.88
N SER A 343 -26.16 -12.64 5.13
CA SER A 343 -25.04 -13.38 5.71
C SER A 343 -23.75 -13.17 4.90
N PRO A 344 -22.58 -13.28 5.53
CA PRO A 344 -21.31 -13.26 4.84
C PRO A 344 -21.15 -14.54 4.01
N ILE A 345 -21.15 -14.42 2.69
CA ILE A 345 -20.90 -15.52 1.77
C ILE A 345 -19.48 -15.43 1.26
N GLY A 346 -18.75 -16.55 1.27
CA GLY A 346 -17.40 -16.67 0.77
C GLY A 346 -17.35 -16.73 -0.77
N TYR A 347 -16.53 -15.87 -1.36
CA TYR A 347 -16.25 -15.84 -2.80
C TYR A 347 -14.77 -16.07 -3.06
N SER A 348 -14.45 -16.80 -4.11
CA SER A 348 -13.08 -16.90 -4.59
C SER A 348 -12.56 -15.51 -5.00
N GLU A 349 -11.44 -15.10 -4.49
CA GLU A 349 -10.79 -13.83 -4.87
C GLU A 349 -10.47 -13.77 -6.36
N ARG A 350 -10.18 -14.93 -6.97
CA ARG A 350 -9.68 -15.04 -8.35
C ARG A 350 -10.77 -15.14 -9.42
N THR A 351 -11.81 -15.94 -9.15
CA THR A 351 -12.90 -16.17 -10.11
C THR A 351 -14.16 -15.41 -9.75
N ASN A 352 -14.27 -14.91 -8.52
CA ASN A 352 -15.50 -14.35 -7.94
C ASN A 352 -16.67 -15.36 -7.88
N ALA A 353 -16.39 -16.66 -7.99
CA ALA A 353 -17.36 -17.71 -7.76
C ALA A 353 -17.67 -17.84 -6.27
N VAL A 354 -18.90 -18.20 -5.92
CA VAL A 354 -19.24 -18.59 -4.55
C VAL A 354 -18.51 -19.91 -4.24
N ILE A 355 -17.76 -19.93 -3.16
CA ILE A 355 -17.02 -21.09 -2.69
C ILE A 355 -17.98 -22.22 -2.28
N GLU A 356 -17.61 -23.46 -2.59
CA GLU A 356 -18.28 -24.66 -2.10
C GLU A 356 -17.40 -25.36 -1.04
N PRO A 357 -17.81 -25.40 0.24
CA PRO A 357 -17.13 -26.26 1.22
C PRO A 357 -17.23 -27.72 0.78
N ARG A 358 -16.09 -28.41 0.71
CA ARG A 358 -16.04 -29.76 0.12
C ARG A 358 -14.95 -30.60 0.77
N LEU A 359 -15.20 -31.88 0.95
CA LEU A 359 -14.18 -32.86 1.33
C LEU A 359 -13.34 -33.23 0.11
N SER A 360 -12.04 -33.03 0.21
CA SER A 360 -11.10 -33.35 -0.86
C SER A 360 -9.79 -33.93 -0.31
N MET A 361 -9.20 -34.86 -1.06
CA MET A 361 -7.87 -35.39 -0.81
C MET A 361 -6.84 -34.36 -1.33
N GLN A 362 -6.15 -33.71 -0.41
CA GLN A 362 -5.21 -32.62 -0.73
C GLN A 362 -3.89 -32.82 0.03
N TRP A 363 -2.88 -32.06 -0.35
CA TRP A 363 -1.62 -31.94 0.37
C TRP A 363 -1.66 -30.74 1.31
N PHE A 364 -1.23 -30.95 2.54
CA PHE A 364 -1.23 -29.95 3.60
C PHE A 364 0.14 -29.82 4.23
N LEU A 365 0.47 -28.58 4.63
CA LEU A 365 1.61 -28.28 5.49
C LEU A 365 1.11 -27.92 6.90
N LYS A 366 1.64 -28.61 7.91
CA LYS A 366 1.40 -28.29 9.33
C LYS A 366 2.02 -26.95 9.67
N MET A 367 1.24 -26.04 10.20
CA MET A 367 1.67 -24.65 10.42
C MET A 367 2.01 -24.31 11.87
N ASP A 368 1.54 -25.08 12.86
CA ASP A 368 1.61 -24.73 14.29
C ASP A 368 3.03 -24.39 14.76
N ALA A 369 4.02 -25.26 14.46
CA ALA A 369 5.40 -25.04 14.89
C ALA A 369 6.03 -23.84 14.18
N LEU A 370 5.81 -23.71 12.88
CA LEU A 370 6.32 -22.61 12.06
C LEU A 370 5.73 -21.26 12.49
N ALA A 371 4.44 -21.22 12.81
CA ALA A 371 3.74 -20.03 13.24
C ALA A 371 4.22 -19.52 14.61
N LYS A 372 4.55 -20.45 15.53
CA LYS A 372 5.06 -20.09 16.86
C LYS A 372 6.37 -19.30 16.76
N ASP A 373 7.32 -19.78 15.98
CA ASP A 373 8.62 -19.14 15.81
C ASP A 373 8.50 -17.81 15.03
N ALA A 374 7.60 -17.76 14.04
CA ALA A 374 7.30 -16.54 13.30
C ALA A 374 6.60 -15.48 14.17
N LEU A 375 5.75 -15.88 15.11
CA LEU A 375 5.15 -14.97 16.09
C LEU A 375 6.23 -14.37 17.00
N GLU A 376 7.12 -15.21 17.55
CA GLU A 376 8.23 -14.73 18.39
C GLU A 376 9.14 -13.75 17.66
N SER A 377 9.41 -13.95 16.37
CA SER A 377 10.23 -13.03 15.55
C SER A 377 9.66 -11.61 15.52
N VAL A 378 8.34 -11.46 15.53
CA VAL A 378 7.67 -10.15 15.55
C VAL A 378 7.53 -9.62 16.99
N GLU A 379 7.20 -10.49 17.94
CA GLU A 379 7.02 -10.10 19.35
C GLU A 379 8.32 -9.64 20.00
N SER A 380 9.44 -10.28 19.71
CA SER A 380 10.78 -9.88 20.16
C SER A 380 11.30 -8.59 19.50
N GLY A 381 10.69 -8.18 18.39
CA GLY A 381 11.13 -7.04 17.58
C GLY A 381 12.29 -7.36 16.63
N ALA A 382 12.62 -8.64 16.41
CA ALA A 382 13.57 -9.06 15.37
C ALA A 382 13.06 -8.66 13.99
N VAL A 383 11.74 -8.74 13.78
CA VAL A 383 11.01 -8.15 12.64
C VAL A 383 10.09 -7.05 13.17
N LYS A 384 10.22 -5.85 12.62
CA LYS A 384 9.36 -4.70 12.97
C LYS A 384 8.30 -4.49 11.89
N LEU A 385 7.03 -4.48 12.26
CA LEU A 385 5.92 -4.10 11.37
C LEU A 385 5.70 -2.59 11.47
N ILE A 386 5.67 -1.91 10.35
CA ILE A 386 5.51 -0.46 10.27
C ILE A 386 4.28 -0.13 9.40
N PRO A 387 3.23 0.47 9.97
CA PRO A 387 3.09 0.91 11.36
C PRO A 387 2.78 -0.25 12.34
N ASP A 388 3.11 -0.06 13.59
CA ASP A 388 2.98 -1.06 14.66
C ASP A 388 1.54 -1.57 14.89
N LYS A 389 0.53 -0.84 14.43
CA LYS A 389 -0.89 -1.25 14.54
C LYS A 389 -1.17 -2.67 13.99
N TYR A 390 -0.39 -3.12 13.03
CA TYR A 390 -0.54 -4.44 12.41
C TYR A 390 -0.02 -5.61 13.28
N ARG A 391 0.74 -5.32 14.34
CA ARG A 391 1.28 -6.33 15.26
C ARG A 391 0.18 -7.15 15.93
N ASN A 392 -0.90 -6.50 16.39
CA ASN A 392 -2.01 -7.21 17.04
C ASN A 392 -2.76 -8.10 16.04
N THR A 393 -2.97 -7.62 14.81
CA THR A 393 -3.60 -8.41 13.73
C THR A 393 -2.75 -9.62 13.37
N TYR A 394 -1.42 -9.43 13.26
CA TYR A 394 -0.46 -10.50 13.01
C TYR A 394 -0.50 -11.56 14.12
N ARG A 395 -0.45 -11.14 15.41
CA ARG A 395 -0.53 -12.04 16.56
C ARG A 395 -1.79 -12.86 16.53
N HIS A 396 -2.95 -12.23 16.41
CA HIS A 396 -4.24 -12.93 16.39
C HIS A 396 -4.29 -13.99 15.29
N TRP A 397 -3.71 -13.71 14.15
CA TRP A 397 -3.68 -14.63 13.03
C TRP A 397 -2.74 -15.82 13.29
N MET A 398 -1.54 -15.55 13.82
CA MET A 398 -0.57 -16.61 14.13
C MET A 398 -1.03 -17.56 15.23
N GLU A 399 -1.78 -17.05 16.21
CA GLU A 399 -2.36 -17.86 17.28
C GLU A 399 -3.51 -18.77 16.80
N ASN A 400 -4.11 -18.47 15.65
CA ASN A 400 -5.26 -19.19 15.10
C ASN A 400 -4.99 -19.81 13.72
N VAL A 401 -3.72 -19.96 13.35
CA VAL A 401 -3.34 -20.51 12.04
C VAL A 401 -3.81 -21.96 11.90
N ARG A 402 -4.27 -22.33 10.72
CA ARG A 402 -4.63 -23.69 10.34
C ARG A 402 -3.59 -24.29 9.40
N ASP A 403 -3.64 -25.62 9.24
CA ASP A 403 -2.81 -26.31 8.26
C ASP A 403 -3.06 -25.74 6.86
N TRP A 404 -2.01 -25.45 6.15
CA TRP A 404 -2.07 -24.82 4.84
C TRP A 404 -2.28 -25.87 3.74
N CYS A 405 -3.38 -25.79 3.01
CA CYS A 405 -3.62 -26.57 1.81
C CYS A 405 -2.72 -26.05 0.68
N ILE A 406 -1.69 -26.82 0.31
CA ILE A 406 -0.66 -26.41 -0.63
C ILE A 406 -0.83 -26.98 -2.05
N SER A 407 -1.81 -27.85 -2.30
CA SER A 407 -2.08 -28.42 -3.64
C SER A 407 -3.15 -27.61 -4.37
N ARG A 408 -2.95 -27.50 -5.67
CA ARG A 408 -3.88 -26.84 -6.61
C ARG A 408 -4.07 -27.71 -7.84
N GLN A 409 -5.32 -27.91 -8.27
CA GLN A 409 -5.72 -28.71 -9.42
C GLN A 409 -5.55 -27.91 -10.72
N LEU A 410 -4.32 -27.46 -10.94
CA LEU A 410 -3.92 -26.60 -12.06
C LEU A 410 -2.79 -27.27 -12.85
N TRP A 411 -2.48 -26.72 -14.02
CA TRP A 411 -1.31 -27.12 -14.80
C TRP A 411 -0.16 -26.13 -14.71
N TRP A 412 -0.48 -24.86 -14.43
CA TRP A 412 0.51 -23.79 -14.33
C TRP A 412 1.02 -23.61 -12.90
N GLY A 413 2.25 -24.04 -12.65
CA GLY A 413 2.93 -24.01 -11.35
C GLY A 413 3.95 -25.14 -11.21
N GLN A 414 4.66 -25.18 -10.06
CA GLN A 414 5.56 -26.28 -9.73
C GLN A 414 4.76 -27.54 -9.46
N ARG A 415 4.96 -28.58 -10.25
CA ARG A 415 4.27 -29.86 -10.09
C ARG A 415 4.72 -30.55 -8.80
N ILE A 416 3.77 -31.09 -8.06
CA ILE A 416 4.05 -31.77 -6.78
C ILE A 416 4.98 -32.97 -7.01
N PRO A 417 6.10 -33.09 -6.24
CA PRO A 417 7.12 -34.13 -6.44
C PRO A 417 6.76 -35.44 -5.73
N ALA A 418 5.52 -35.87 -5.87
CA ALA A 418 4.98 -37.12 -5.34
C ALA A 418 4.67 -38.08 -6.49
N TYR A 419 5.06 -39.35 -6.32
CA TYR A 419 4.90 -40.39 -7.33
C TYR A 419 4.15 -41.58 -6.72
N TYR A 420 3.07 -41.97 -7.40
CA TYR A 420 2.19 -43.05 -6.99
C TYR A 420 2.65 -44.36 -7.61
N LEU A 421 2.79 -45.40 -6.74
CA LEU A 421 3.08 -46.74 -7.15
C LEU A 421 1.77 -47.49 -7.54
N PRO A 422 1.84 -48.59 -8.25
CA PRO A 422 0.66 -49.38 -8.67
C PRO A 422 -0.21 -49.85 -7.52
N ASP A 423 0.35 -50.06 -6.33
CA ASP A 423 -0.35 -50.47 -5.11
C ASP A 423 -0.95 -49.29 -4.30
N GLY A 424 -0.79 -48.08 -4.79
CA GLY A 424 -1.27 -46.84 -4.19
C GLY A 424 -0.34 -46.23 -3.14
N GLN A 425 0.82 -46.82 -2.86
CA GLN A 425 1.86 -46.17 -2.05
C GLN A 425 2.39 -44.91 -2.78
N VAL A 426 2.95 -43.98 -2.00
CA VAL A 426 3.48 -42.71 -2.50
C VAL A 426 4.95 -42.61 -2.11
N VAL A 427 5.80 -42.30 -3.10
CA VAL A 427 7.16 -41.86 -2.87
C VAL A 427 7.31 -40.38 -3.22
N VAL A 428 8.06 -39.66 -2.41
CA VAL A 428 8.32 -38.22 -2.61
C VAL A 428 9.80 -38.04 -2.82
N ALA A 429 10.17 -37.45 -3.96
CA ALA A 429 11.55 -37.24 -4.31
C ALA A 429 11.71 -36.03 -5.26
N GLU A 430 12.87 -35.40 -5.26
CA GLU A 430 13.15 -34.19 -6.04
C GLU A 430 13.07 -34.41 -7.56
N THR A 431 13.44 -35.62 -8.02
CA THR A 431 13.42 -35.95 -9.45
C THR A 431 12.76 -37.31 -9.67
N ALA A 432 12.34 -37.57 -10.89
CA ALA A 432 11.77 -38.88 -11.29
C ALA A 432 12.78 -40.03 -11.09
N GLU A 433 14.08 -39.78 -11.30
CA GLU A 433 15.14 -40.77 -11.09
C GLU A 433 15.26 -41.13 -9.62
N LYS A 434 15.32 -40.14 -8.73
CA LYS A 434 15.34 -40.37 -7.26
C LYS A 434 14.03 -41.03 -6.77
N ALA A 435 12.90 -40.70 -7.39
CA ALA A 435 11.62 -41.36 -7.09
C ALA A 435 11.65 -42.85 -7.50
N LEU A 436 12.26 -43.17 -8.66
CA LEU A 436 12.42 -44.57 -9.08
C LEU A 436 13.36 -45.32 -8.13
N GLU A 437 14.48 -44.75 -7.73
CA GLU A 437 15.36 -45.34 -6.73
C GLU A 437 14.64 -45.66 -5.40
N ALA A 438 13.86 -44.71 -4.90
CA ALA A 438 13.04 -44.88 -3.70
C ALA A 438 11.97 -45.96 -3.87
N ALA A 439 11.32 -46.00 -5.05
CA ALA A 439 10.32 -47.02 -5.37
C ALA A 439 10.96 -48.43 -5.46
N GLN A 440 12.13 -48.53 -6.10
CA GLN A 440 12.88 -49.80 -6.21
C GLN A 440 13.41 -50.32 -4.86
N ALA A 441 13.61 -49.42 -3.89
CA ALA A 441 13.90 -49.84 -2.50
C ALA A 441 12.69 -50.52 -1.82
N ILE A 442 11.48 -50.25 -2.31
CA ILE A 442 10.23 -50.93 -1.82
C ILE A 442 9.99 -52.21 -2.62
N ASP A 443 10.04 -52.13 -3.94
CA ASP A 443 9.90 -53.27 -4.86
C ASP A 443 10.87 -53.10 -6.04
N ALA A 444 11.92 -53.94 -6.06
CA ALA A 444 12.98 -53.92 -7.07
C ALA A 444 12.51 -54.21 -8.52
N SER A 445 11.29 -54.64 -8.72
CA SER A 445 10.72 -54.89 -10.04
C SER A 445 10.13 -53.64 -10.72
N LEU A 446 9.93 -52.57 -9.95
CA LEU A 446 9.34 -51.34 -10.47
C LEU A 446 10.26 -50.63 -11.49
N THR A 447 9.61 -50.08 -12.49
CA THR A 447 10.25 -49.28 -13.57
C THR A 447 9.69 -47.87 -13.59
N ALA A 448 10.31 -46.97 -14.33
CA ALA A 448 9.81 -45.59 -14.49
C ALA A 448 8.39 -45.53 -15.05
N ALA A 449 7.95 -46.50 -15.84
CA ALA A 449 6.60 -46.59 -16.39
C ALA A 449 5.51 -46.93 -15.33
N ASP A 450 5.92 -47.48 -14.21
CA ASP A 450 5.03 -47.83 -13.10
C ASP A 450 4.78 -46.64 -12.16
N LEU A 451 5.55 -45.58 -12.26
CA LEU A 451 5.42 -44.37 -11.44
C LEU A 451 4.54 -43.33 -12.12
N ARG A 452 3.52 -42.88 -11.42
CA ARG A 452 2.65 -41.76 -11.89
C ARG A 452 2.84 -40.56 -10.98
N GLN A 453 3.48 -39.51 -11.52
CA GLN A 453 3.63 -38.26 -10.79
C GLN A 453 2.26 -37.62 -10.51
N ASP A 454 2.10 -36.96 -9.36
CA ASP A 454 0.91 -36.18 -9.00
C ASP A 454 0.58 -35.16 -10.08
N GLU A 455 -0.70 -34.99 -10.38
CA GLU A 455 -1.15 -34.07 -11.43
C GLU A 455 -1.27 -32.62 -10.93
N ASP A 456 -1.35 -32.43 -9.62
CA ASP A 456 -1.50 -31.13 -9.02
C ASP A 456 -0.19 -30.33 -8.99
N VAL A 457 -0.33 -29.01 -8.90
CA VAL A 457 0.79 -28.11 -8.66
C VAL A 457 0.73 -27.51 -7.26
N LEU A 458 1.82 -26.92 -6.83
CA LEU A 458 1.90 -26.23 -5.55
C LEU A 458 1.22 -24.86 -5.63
N ASP A 459 0.67 -24.40 -4.49
CA ASP A 459 0.20 -23.04 -4.31
C ASP A 459 1.30 -22.04 -4.64
N THR A 460 0.95 -20.96 -5.34
CA THR A 460 1.89 -19.89 -5.69
C THR A 460 2.64 -19.33 -4.48
N TRP A 461 1.98 -19.27 -3.31
CA TRP A 461 2.61 -18.80 -2.08
C TRP A 461 3.67 -19.77 -1.53
N PHE A 462 3.63 -21.03 -1.92
CA PHE A 462 4.67 -22.03 -1.56
C PHE A 462 5.97 -21.85 -2.38
N SER A 463 5.94 -21.03 -3.42
CA SER A 463 7.17 -20.61 -4.11
C SER A 463 7.62 -19.22 -3.60
N SER A 464 6.70 -18.28 -3.50
CA SER A 464 7.04 -16.88 -3.19
C SER A 464 7.46 -16.68 -1.72
N TRP A 465 7.11 -17.56 -0.77
CA TRP A 465 7.62 -17.48 0.60
C TRP A 465 9.12 -17.72 0.74
N LEU A 466 9.73 -18.35 -0.26
CA LEU A 466 11.20 -18.57 -0.32
C LEU A 466 11.92 -17.36 -0.96
N TRP A 467 11.19 -16.36 -1.45
CA TRP A 467 11.73 -15.27 -2.26
C TRP A 467 13.00 -14.62 -1.71
N PRO A 468 13.10 -14.20 -0.43
CA PRO A 468 14.31 -13.60 0.12
C PRO A 468 15.53 -14.54 0.17
N ILE A 469 15.31 -15.84 0.00
CA ILE A 469 16.34 -16.90 0.04
C ILE A 469 16.66 -17.34 -1.38
N SER A 470 15.65 -17.76 -2.14
CA SER A 470 15.79 -18.44 -3.42
C SER A 470 16.25 -17.54 -4.57
N VAL A 471 16.12 -16.21 -4.45
CA VAL A 471 16.60 -15.26 -5.47
C VAL A 471 18.13 -15.16 -5.55
N PHE A 472 18.85 -15.67 -4.54
CA PHE A 472 20.30 -15.73 -4.49
C PHE A 472 20.78 -17.15 -4.82
N ASP A 473 20.74 -17.50 -6.08
CA ASP A 473 21.10 -18.75 -6.78
C ASP A 473 21.45 -19.99 -5.94
N THR A 474 21.06 -21.16 -6.40
CA THR A 474 21.46 -22.50 -5.90
C THR A 474 20.93 -22.94 -4.54
N TYR A 475 20.07 -22.16 -3.84
CA TYR A 475 19.50 -22.61 -2.58
C TYR A 475 18.65 -23.88 -2.76
N LYS A 476 18.90 -24.90 -1.93
CA LYS A 476 18.08 -26.13 -1.85
C LYS A 476 17.95 -26.56 -0.40
N ALA A 477 16.73 -26.70 0.11
CA ALA A 477 16.50 -27.14 1.48
C ALA A 477 17.09 -28.54 1.72
N GLY A 478 17.84 -28.70 2.81
CA GLY A 478 18.49 -29.94 3.18
C GLY A 478 19.75 -30.30 2.39
N HIS A 479 20.27 -29.37 1.58
CA HIS A 479 21.50 -29.57 0.81
C HIS A 479 22.60 -28.60 1.29
N PRO A 480 23.54 -29.06 2.16
CA PRO A 480 24.55 -28.20 2.77
C PRO A 480 25.47 -27.49 1.77
N GLU A 481 25.69 -28.06 0.59
CA GLU A 481 26.48 -27.44 -0.48
C GLU A 481 25.83 -26.20 -1.08
N ALA A 482 24.51 -26.11 -1.01
CA ALA A 482 23.73 -24.93 -1.44
C ALA A 482 23.70 -23.85 -0.36
N GLU A 483 23.97 -24.19 0.90
CA GLU A 483 24.05 -23.26 2.02
C GLU A 483 25.35 -22.45 2.01
N ALA A 484 26.36 -22.87 1.27
CA ALA A 484 27.66 -22.18 1.11
C ALA A 484 27.65 -21.05 0.07
N ASN A 485 26.48 -20.60 -0.35
CA ASN A 485 26.31 -19.54 -1.34
C ASN A 485 26.81 -18.19 -0.82
N LYS A 486 27.80 -17.58 -1.50
CA LYS A 486 28.41 -16.31 -1.11
C LYS A 486 27.41 -15.14 -1.18
N ASP A 487 26.54 -15.15 -2.18
CA ASP A 487 25.53 -14.10 -2.36
C ASP A 487 24.51 -14.17 -1.23
N LEU A 488 23.98 -15.37 -0.94
CA LEU A 488 23.05 -15.55 0.17
C LEU A 488 23.69 -15.16 1.52
N ALA A 489 24.94 -15.53 1.76
CA ALA A 489 25.66 -15.16 2.98
C ALA A 489 25.91 -13.66 3.12
N TYR A 490 25.97 -12.90 2.02
CA TYR A 490 26.18 -11.46 2.02
C TYR A 490 24.86 -10.66 2.07
N TYR A 491 23.88 -11.05 1.25
CA TYR A 491 22.64 -10.29 1.08
C TYR A 491 21.50 -10.68 2.03
N TYR A 492 21.55 -11.86 2.64
CA TYR A 492 20.56 -12.31 3.63
C TYR A 492 21.04 -12.10 5.08
N PRO A 493 20.18 -11.65 6.01
CA PRO A 493 18.80 -11.23 5.81
C PRO A 493 18.70 -9.95 5.00
N THR A 494 17.61 -9.80 4.25
CA THR A 494 17.31 -8.52 3.59
C THR A 494 17.00 -7.43 4.62
N ASN A 495 17.07 -6.16 4.24
CA ASN A 495 16.90 -5.06 5.18
C ASN A 495 15.42 -4.71 5.38
N ASP A 496 14.81 -4.20 4.35
CA ASP A 496 13.46 -3.67 4.39
C ASP A 496 12.58 -4.36 3.36
N LEU A 497 11.38 -4.75 3.77
CA LEU A 497 10.34 -5.24 2.88
C LEU A 497 9.24 -4.20 2.80
N VAL A 498 8.95 -3.69 1.61
CA VAL A 498 7.84 -2.78 1.35
C VAL A 498 6.72 -3.52 0.63
N THR A 499 5.55 -3.64 1.25
CA THR A 499 4.43 -4.39 0.67
C THR A 499 3.07 -3.86 1.13
N GLY A 500 1.99 -4.33 0.50
CA GLY A 500 0.63 -4.04 0.92
C GLY A 500 0.22 -4.86 2.15
N PRO A 501 -0.64 -4.32 3.03
CA PRO A 501 -1.12 -5.03 4.21
C PRO A 501 -2.03 -6.21 3.86
N ASP A 502 -2.59 -6.24 2.68
CA ASP A 502 -3.46 -7.29 2.17
C ASP A 502 -2.73 -8.62 1.91
N ILE A 503 -1.41 -8.61 1.82
CA ILE A 503 -0.60 -9.82 1.70
C ILE A 503 0.27 -10.11 2.94
N LEU A 504 -0.05 -9.50 4.08
CA LEU A 504 0.68 -9.72 5.33
C LEU A 504 0.74 -11.20 5.72
N PHE A 505 -0.37 -11.93 5.60
CA PHE A 505 -0.46 -13.34 5.95
C PHE A 505 -0.06 -14.28 4.82
N PHE A 506 -0.44 -13.92 3.59
CA PHE A 506 -0.10 -14.70 2.40
C PHE A 506 1.40 -14.79 2.16
N TRP A 507 2.10 -13.70 2.39
CA TRP A 507 3.49 -13.58 1.99
C TRP A 507 4.44 -13.27 3.15
N VAL A 508 4.23 -12.15 3.85
CA VAL A 508 5.15 -11.69 4.90
C VAL A 508 5.32 -12.72 6.01
N ALA A 509 4.20 -13.19 6.57
CA ALA A 509 4.21 -14.19 7.64
C ALA A 509 4.87 -15.50 7.21
N ARG A 510 4.56 -15.96 6.00
CA ARG A 510 5.13 -17.18 5.42
C ARG A 510 6.62 -17.05 5.12
N MET A 511 7.08 -15.89 4.66
CA MET A 511 8.53 -15.62 4.51
C MET A 511 9.26 -15.66 5.85
N ILE A 512 8.66 -15.15 6.93
CA ILE A 512 9.26 -15.21 8.28
C ILE A 512 9.36 -16.67 8.73
N MET A 513 8.32 -17.50 8.49
CA MET A 513 8.37 -18.94 8.76
C MET A 513 9.50 -19.63 8.00
N ALA A 514 9.62 -19.35 6.69
CA ALA A 514 10.68 -19.92 5.86
C ALA A 514 12.08 -19.49 6.31
N GLY A 515 12.25 -18.21 6.63
CA GLY A 515 13.53 -17.68 7.13
C GLY A 515 13.96 -18.34 8.43
N ASN A 516 13.06 -18.44 9.40
CA ASN A 516 13.35 -19.13 10.67
C ASN A 516 13.69 -20.61 10.47
N GLU A 517 12.94 -21.30 9.62
CA GLU A 517 13.16 -22.74 9.38
C GLU A 517 14.45 -23.04 8.62
N PHE A 518 14.74 -22.29 7.55
CA PHE A 518 15.81 -22.64 6.62
C PHE A 518 17.11 -21.87 6.89
N MET A 519 17.02 -20.66 7.41
CA MET A 519 18.17 -19.78 7.62
C MET A 519 18.50 -19.59 9.09
N ASN A 520 17.65 -20.04 10.01
CA ASN A 520 17.75 -19.79 11.44
C ASN A 520 17.90 -18.29 11.76
N ASP A 521 17.38 -17.43 10.91
CA ASP A 521 17.30 -15.98 11.06
C ASP A 521 16.09 -15.45 10.30
N VAL A 522 15.64 -14.24 10.65
CA VAL A 522 14.50 -13.59 9.99
C VAL A 522 14.86 -13.16 8.56
N PRO A 523 13.91 -13.16 7.62
CA PRO A 523 14.20 -12.85 6.22
C PRO A 523 14.40 -11.35 5.94
N PHE A 524 13.93 -10.48 6.83
CA PHE A 524 14.06 -9.02 6.79
C PHE A 524 13.91 -8.44 8.19
N ARG A 525 14.45 -7.26 8.40
CA ARG A 525 14.41 -6.57 9.71
C ARG A 525 13.17 -5.69 9.88
N ASN A 526 12.73 -5.03 8.81
CA ASN A 526 11.58 -4.14 8.85
C ASN A 526 10.61 -4.49 7.73
N VAL A 527 9.31 -4.34 8.00
CA VAL A 527 8.22 -4.49 7.03
C VAL A 527 7.43 -3.19 7.00
N TYR A 528 7.61 -2.43 5.93
CA TYR A 528 6.83 -1.23 5.67
C TYR A 528 5.54 -1.60 4.94
N LEU A 529 4.41 -1.47 5.62
CA LEU A 529 3.09 -1.75 5.07
C LEU A 529 2.51 -0.46 4.47
N THR A 530 2.36 -0.45 3.14
CA THR A 530 1.85 0.70 2.40
C THR A 530 0.35 0.91 2.65
N GLY A 531 -0.15 2.10 2.32
CA GLY A 531 -1.58 2.31 2.16
C GLY A 531 -2.11 1.64 0.88
N ILE A 532 -3.38 1.32 0.85
CA ILE A 532 -4.07 0.86 -0.34
C ILE A 532 -4.50 2.08 -1.15
N VAL A 533 -4.15 2.10 -2.44
CA VAL A 533 -4.58 3.17 -3.34
C VAL A 533 -6.04 2.93 -3.76
N ARG A 534 -6.90 3.91 -3.49
CA ARG A 534 -8.33 3.87 -3.75
C ARG A 534 -8.73 4.97 -4.75
N ASP A 535 -9.80 4.72 -5.49
CA ASP A 535 -10.40 5.73 -6.35
C ASP A 535 -11.18 6.79 -5.55
N LYS A 536 -11.69 7.80 -6.22
CA LYS A 536 -12.49 8.91 -5.60
C LYS A 536 -13.77 8.43 -4.89
N LEU A 537 -14.22 7.21 -5.15
CA LEU A 537 -15.36 6.57 -4.48
C LEU A 537 -14.92 5.68 -3.30
N GLY A 538 -13.64 5.67 -2.95
CA GLY A 538 -13.09 4.85 -1.87
C GLY A 538 -12.91 3.38 -2.21
N ARG A 539 -13.07 2.95 -3.47
CA ARG A 539 -12.89 1.56 -3.89
C ARG A 539 -11.42 1.28 -4.17
N LYS A 540 -10.93 0.12 -3.76
CA LYS A 540 -9.56 -0.34 -4.10
C LYS A 540 -9.37 -0.30 -5.62
N MET A 541 -8.29 0.33 -6.06
CA MET A 541 -7.94 0.32 -7.47
C MET A 541 -7.54 -1.08 -7.92
N SER A 542 -8.14 -1.54 -8.99
CA SER A 542 -7.85 -2.85 -9.57
C SER A 542 -8.05 -2.84 -11.09
N LYS A 543 -7.33 -3.74 -11.75
CA LYS A 543 -7.47 -3.96 -13.20
C LYS A 543 -8.88 -4.43 -13.58
N THR A 544 -9.50 -5.24 -12.74
CA THR A 544 -10.83 -5.81 -12.97
C THR A 544 -11.92 -4.73 -12.97
N LEU A 545 -11.78 -3.71 -12.10
CA LEU A 545 -12.72 -2.59 -12.03
C LEU A 545 -12.43 -1.50 -13.07
N GLY A 546 -11.24 -1.51 -13.71
CA GLY A 546 -10.85 -0.49 -14.67
C GLY A 546 -10.79 0.94 -14.08
N ASN A 547 -10.62 1.06 -12.76
CA ASN A 547 -10.63 2.32 -12.02
C ASN A 547 -9.22 2.84 -11.70
N SER A 548 -8.16 2.22 -12.24
CA SER A 548 -6.78 2.68 -12.14
C SER A 548 -6.34 3.24 -13.49
N PRO A 549 -5.78 4.46 -13.55
CA PRO A 549 -5.13 4.94 -14.77
C PRO A 549 -3.92 4.07 -15.12
N ASP A 550 -3.55 4.03 -16.39
CA ASP A 550 -2.32 3.38 -16.82
C ASP A 550 -1.12 4.22 -16.34
N PRO A 551 -0.18 3.65 -15.58
CA PRO A 551 1.02 4.36 -15.15
C PRO A 551 1.86 4.92 -16.30
N LEU A 552 1.93 4.22 -17.44
CA LEU A 552 2.69 4.70 -18.61
C LEU A 552 2.08 5.95 -19.22
N ASP A 553 0.76 6.06 -19.28
CA ASP A 553 0.06 7.26 -19.76
C ASP A 553 0.34 8.45 -18.85
N LEU A 554 0.36 8.24 -17.53
CA LEU A 554 0.71 9.28 -16.57
C LEU A 554 2.18 9.72 -16.69
N ILE A 555 3.10 8.77 -16.85
CA ILE A 555 4.52 9.06 -17.06
C ILE A 555 4.71 9.82 -18.38
N ALA A 556 4.06 9.41 -19.46
CA ALA A 556 4.13 10.11 -20.73
C ALA A 556 3.59 11.56 -20.65
N LYS A 557 2.56 11.78 -19.82
CA LYS A 557 1.92 13.12 -19.66
C LYS A 557 2.69 14.04 -18.72
N TYR A 558 3.24 13.53 -17.63
CA TYR A 558 3.78 14.34 -16.52
C TYR A 558 5.27 14.11 -16.25
N GLY A 559 5.84 13.00 -16.73
CA GLY A 559 7.17 12.50 -16.38
C GLY A 559 7.16 11.58 -15.15
N ALA A 560 8.13 10.67 -15.10
CA ALA A 560 8.27 9.71 -14.01
C ALA A 560 8.53 10.39 -12.65
N ASP A 561 9.39 11.39 -12.61
CA ASP A 561 9.67 12.17 -11.39
C ASP A 561 8.40 12.80 -10.80
N ALA A 562 7.52 13.35 -11.65
CA ALA A 562 6.26 13.95 -11.21
C ALA A 562 5.29 12.89 -10.66
N VAL A 563 5.22 11.72 -11.29
CA VAL A 563 4.39 10.60 -10.82
C VAL A 563 4.89 10.09 -9.47
N ARG A 564 6.20 9.88 -9.32
CA ARG A 564 6.84 9.45 -8.08
C ARG A 564 6.56 10.41 -6.94
N LEU A 565 6.84 11.71 -7.14
CA LEU A 565 6.62 12.75 -6.13
C LEU A 565 5.15 12.84 -5.75
N GLY A 566 4.24 12.87 -6.74
CA GLY A 566 2.81 12.99 -6.49
C GLY A 566 2.25 11.85 -5.66
N MET A 567 2.69 10.62 -5.92
CA MET A 567 2.27 9.45 -5.14
C MET A 567 2.80 9.47 -3.70
N LEU A 568 4.02 9.97 -3.50
CA LEU A 568 4.65 10.05 -2.16
C LEU A 568 4.09 11.17 -1.30
N LEU A 569 3.67 12.30 -1.87
CA LEU A 569 3.11 13.43 -1.12
C LEU A 569 1.90 13.06 -0.25
N CYS A 570 1.16 12.04 -0.63
CA CYS A 570 -0.08 11.61 0.03
C CYS A 570 0.06 10.31 0.80
N SER A 571 1.22 9.66 0.72
CA SER A 571 1.41 8.34 1.29
C SER A 571 1.92 8.45 2.73
N SER A 572 1.18 7.88 3.67
CA SER A 572 1.68 7.58 5.02
C SER A 572 1.54 6.09 5.26
N ALA A 573 2.51 5.50 6.01
CA ALA A 573 2.51 4.07 6.29
C ALA A 573 1.17 3.59 6.84
N GLY A 574 0.59 2.58 6.21
CA GLY A 574 -0.63 1.89 6.65
C GLY A 574 -1.94 2.67 6.53
N ASN A 575 -1.97 3.83 5.90
CA ASN A 575 -3.19 4.59 5.64
C ASN A 575 -3.56 4.53 4.16
N ASP A 576 -4.84 4.32 3.89
CA ASP A 576 -5.36 4.31 2.52
C ASP A 576 -5.20 5.67 1.84
N ILE A 577 -4.94 5.65 0.56
CA ILE A 577 -4.68 6.83 -0.26
C ILE A 577 -5.83 6.98 -1.25
N LEU A 578 -6.52 8.11 -1.20
CA LEU A 578 -7.44 8.50 -2.25
C LEU A 578 -6.64 9.12 -3.39
N TYR A 579 -6.58 8.43 -4.52
CA TYR A 579 -5.85 8.92 -5.70
C TYR A 579 -6.52 10.15 -6.29
N ASP A 580 -5.72 11.20 -6.49
CA ASP A 580 -6.11 12.38 -7.24
C ASP A 580 -4.96 12.81 -8.16
N GLU A 581 -5.25 12.95 -9.45
CA GLU A 581 -4.26 13.36 -10.47
C GLU A 581 -3.67 14.74 -10.21
N SER A 582 -4.37 15.61 -9.48
CA SER A 582 -3.85 16.93 -9.07
C SER A 582 -2.56 16.84 -8.24
N GLN A 583 -2.33 15.72 -7.56
CA GLN A 583 -1.11 15.46 -6.81
C GLN A 583 0.09 15.23 -7.73
N ILE A 584 -0.13 14.57 -8.86
CA ILE A 584 0.90 14.41 -9.89
C ILE A 584 1.20 15.77 -10.56
N GLU A 585 0.19 16.63 -10.73
CA GLU A 585 0.40 18.00 -11.20
C GLU A 585 1.27 18.82 -10.24
N GLN A 586 1.13 18.62 -8.93
CA GLN A 586 2.04 19.24 -7.95
C GLN A 586 3.48 18.75 -8.16
N GLY A 587 3.67 17.47 -8.44
CA GLY A 587 4.97 16.89 -8.78
C GLY A 587 5.59 17.56 -10.01
N ARG A 588 4.82 17.72 -11.10
CA ARG A 588 5.25 18.46 -12.29
C ARG A 588 5.60 19.92 -11.97
N ASN A 589 4.80 20.58 -11.15
CA ASN A 589 5.06 21.97 -10.77
C ASN A 589 6.35 22.10 -9.96
N PHE A 590 6.66 21.11 -9.11
CA PHE A 590 7.91 21.07 -8.39
C PHE A 590 9.11 20.85 -9.33
N ASN A 591 9.01 19.94 -10.31
CA ASN A 591 10.01 19.79 -11.37
C ASN A 591 10.32 21.13 -12.05
N ASN A 592 9.28 21.84 -12.47
CA ASN A 592 9.42 23.14 -13.10
C ASN A 592 10.07 24.18 -12.17
N LYS A 593 9.77 24.13 -10.88
CA LYS A 593 10.36 25.01 -9.88
C LYS A 593 11.86 24.75 -9.72
N VAL A 594 12.26 23.49 -9.62
CA VAL A 594 13.68 23.09 -9.52
C VAL A 594 14.44 23.49 -10.77
N TRP A 595 13.88 23.21 -11.94
CA TRP A 595 14.45 23.59 -13.22
C TRP A 595 14.66 25.10 -13.37
N ASN A 596 13.64 25.90 -13.05
CA ASN A 596 13.70 27.36 -13.17
C ASN A 596 14.65 27.99 -12.15
N ALA A 597 14.73 27.45 -10.93
CA ALA A 597 15.68 27.92 -9.93
C ALA A 597 17.12 27.65 -10.39
N PHE A 598 17.38 26.49 -10.97
CA PHE A 598 18.71 26.18 -11.52
C PHE A 598 19.07 27.13 -12.67
N ARG A 599 18.15 27.33 -13.64
CA ARG A 599 18.36 28.29 -14.75
C ARG A 599 18.59 29.71 -14.26
N LEU A 600 17.91 30.14 -13.20
CA LEU A 600 18.12 31.44 -12.61
C LEU A 600 19.55 31.58 -12.09
N VAL A 601 20.03 30.64 -11.30
CA VAL A 601 21.36 30.66 -10.68
C VAL A 601 22.46 30.58 -11.75
N THR A 602 22.37 29.65 -12.68
CA THR A 602 23.37 29.46 -13.73
C THR A 602 23.35 30.55 -14.79
N GLY A 603 22.28 31.34 -14.86
CA GLY A 603 22.17 32.51 -15.75
C GLY A 603 22.78 33.80 -15.21
N TRP A 604 23.22 33.81 -13.94
CA TRP A 604 23.88 35.02 -13.43
C TRP A 604 25.32 35.15 -13.93
N THR A 605 25.71 36.40 -14.21
CA THR A 605 27.10 36.72 -14.50
C THR A 605 27.86 36.82 -13.18
N VAL A 606 28.99 36.15 -13.06
CA VAL A 606 29.85 36.22 -11.87
C VAL A 606 30.83 37.38 -12.00
N ASP A 607 30.82 38.28 -11.00
CA ASP A 607 31.80 39.32 -10.86
C ASP A 607 32.84 38.92 -9.82
N ALA A 608 34.00 38.48 -10.29
CA ALA A 608 35.07 38.00 -9.42
C ALA A 608 35.74 39.09 -8.56
N ALA A 609 35.52 40.38 -8.93
CA ALA A 609 36.07 41.53 -8.20
C ALA A 609 35.11 42.09 -7.16
N ALA A 610 33.81 41.72 -7.24
CA ALA A 610 32.80 42.23 -6.32
C ALA A 610 33.00 41.65 -4.91
N ALA A 611 32.91 42.52 -3.91
CA ALA A 611 32.85 42.09 -2.50
C ALA A 611 31.46 41.51 -2.21
N GLN A 612 31.46 40.51 -1.33
CA GLN A 612 30.20 39.92 -0.89
C GLN A 612 29.32 40.93 -0.16
N PRO A 613 28.09 41.20 -0.61
CA PRO A 613 27.15 42.09 0.09
C PRO A 613 26.76 41.49 1.45
N GLU A 614 26.58 42.35 2.47
CA GLU A 614 26.21 41.90 3.84
C GLU A 614 24.94 41.07 3.87
N ALA A 615 23.90 41.47 3.12
CA ALA A 615 22.68 40.68 3.04
C ALA A 615 22.91 39.28 2.45
N SER A 616 23.81 39.15 1.48
CA SER A 616 24.19 37.88 0.90
C SER A 616 24.98 37.02 1.90
N ALA A 617 25.92 37.61 2.64
CA ALA A 617 26.66 36.89 3.69
C ALA A 617 25.74 36.34 4.78
N VAL A 618 24.77 37.14 5.23
CA VAL A 618 23.75 36.73 6.20
C VAL A 618 22.88 35.60 5.67
N ALA A 619 22.43 35.72 4.42
CA ALA A 619 21.60 34.70 3.78
C ALA A 619 22.36 33.36 3.59
N VAL A 620 23.64 33.43 3.19
CA VAL A 620 24.50 32.23 3.08
C VAL A 620 24.66 31.55 4.42
N LYS A 621 25.02 32.32 5.48
CA LYS A 621 25.13 31.79 6.84
C LYS A 621 23.83 31.15 7.30
N TRP A 622 22.70 31.78 7.06
CA TRP A 622 21.39 31.26 7.41
C TRP A 622 21.09 29.95 6.69
N PHE A 623 21.25 29.93 5.37
CA PHE A 623 20.84 28.75 4.61
C PHE A 623 21.77 27.55 4.87
N GLU A 624 23.04 27.77 5.19
CA GLU A 624 23.94 26.70 5.65
C GLU A 624 23.45 26.05 6.94
N ASN A 625 23.03 26.86 7.93
CA ASN A 625 22.47 26.37 9.18
C ASN A 625 21.10 25.68 8.95
N LYS A 626 20.23 26.29 8.15
CA LYS A 626 18.91 25.74 7.83
C LYS A 626 19.00 24.41 7.09
N LEU A 627 19.91 24.29 6.12
CA LEU A 627 20.18 23.07 5.40
C LEU A 627 20.60 21.95 6.36
N SER A 628 21.54 22.22 7.29
CA SER A 628 21.97 21.24 8.29
C SER A 628 20.84 20.80 9.21
N GLN A 629 20.01 21.73 9.68
CA GLN A 629 18.82 21.44 10.49
C GLN A 629 17.84 20.51 9.75
N VAL A 630 17.57 20.80 8.47
CA VAL A 630 16.63 20.01 7.70
C VAL A 630 17.22 18.65 7.32
N VAL A 631 18.53 18.54 7.04
CA VAL A 631 19.20 17.24 6.82
C VAL A 631 19.04 16.36 8.07
N GLU A 632 19.24 16.87 9.27
CA GLU A 632 19.02 16.14 10.52
C GLU A 632 17.55 15.66 10.63
N THR A 633 16.61 16.55 10.34
CA THR A 633 15.17 16.24 10.36
C THR A 633 14.81 15.14 9.34
N VAL A 634 15.37 15.20 8.14
CA VAL A 634 15.15 14.22 7.08
C VAL A 634 15.72 12.85 7.46
N GLU A 635 16.93 12.81 8.06
CA GLU A 635 17.52 11.57 8.56
C GLU A 635 16.65 10.94 9.68
N ASP A 636 16.14 11.75 10.61
CA ASP A 636 15.20 11.27 11.62
C ASP A 636 13.94 10.67 11.00
N HIS A 637 13.38 11.32 9.99
CA HIS A 637 12.20 10.80 9.28
C HIS A 637 12.49 9.49 8.53
N PHE A 638 13.62 9.38 7.82
CA PHE A 638 14.02 8.14 7.16
C PHE A 638 14.22 7.00 8.16
N SER A 639 14.88 7.24 9.27
CA SER A 639 15.12 6.25 10.33
C SER A 639 13.81 5.70 10.94
N LYS A 640 12.72 6.47 10.85
CA LYS A 640 11.38 6.12 11.35
C LYS A 640 10.42 5.71 10.24
N PHE A 641 10.90 5.54 9.01
CA PHE A 641 10.09 5.23 7.82
C PHE A 641 8.96 6.24 7.55
N ARG A 642 9.18 7.50 7.92
CA ARG A 642 8.26 8.62 7.63
C ARG A 642 8.64 9.29 6.31
N ILE A 643 8.55 8.54 5.22
CA ILE A 643 9.06 8.97 3.91
C ILE A 643 8.36 10.23 3.40
N SER A 644 7.03 10.33 3.58
CA SER A 644 6.27 11.53 3.19
C SER A 644 6.66 12.76 4.00
N ASP A 645 6.97 12.61 5.28
CA ASP A 645 7.44 13.71 6.12
C ASP A 645 8.84 14.17 5.71
N ALA A 646 9.74 13.21 5.41
CA ALA A 646 11.07 13.52 4.86
C ALA A 646 10.95 14.30 3.54
N LEU A 647 10.08 13.82 2.63
CA LEU A 647 9.80 14.51 1.37
C LEU A 647 9.25 15.92 1.59
N MET A 648 8.31 16.10 2.51
CA MET A 648 7.71 17.40 2.79
C MET A 648 8.72 18.37 3.39
N ALA A 649 9.65 17.89 4.21
CA ALA A 649 10.76 18.71 4.74
C ALA A 649 11.68 19.17 3.59
N ILE A 650 12.06 18.28 2.68
CA ILE A 650 12.86 18.63 1.48
C ILE A 650 12.12 19.60 0.58
N TYR A 651 10.83 19.35 0.33
CA TYR A 651 9.97 20.21 -0.50
C TYR A 651 9.92 21.65 0.02
N LYS A 652 9.68 21.81 1.35
CA LYS A 652 9.65 23.13 2.00
C LYS A 652 11.01 23.81 1.98
N LEU A 653 12.08 23.07 2.29
CA LEU A 653 13.44 23.61 2.23
C LEU A 653 13.74 24.18 0.82
N PHE A 654 13.36 23.45 -0.23
CA PHE A 654 13.62 23.92 -1.60
C PHE A 654 12.67 25.04 -2.02
N TRP A 655 11.35 24.85 -1.85
CA TRP A 655 10.36 25.80 -2.37
C TRP A 655 10.30 27.10 -1.58
N ASP A 656 10.19 26.96 -0.24
CA ASP A 656 9.99 28.10 0.64
C ASP A 656 11.32 28.74 1.07
N ASP A 657 12.22 27.94 1.66
CA ASP A 657 13.45 28.50 2.23
C ASP A 657 14.46 28.90 1.13
N PHE A 658 14.77 27.99 0.19
CA PHE A 658 15.74 28.25 -0.85
C PHE A 658 15.20 29.21 -1.91
N CYS A 659 14.07 28.91 -2.54
CA CYS A 659 13.59 29.72 -3.65
C CYS A 659 12.93 31.03 -3.22
N ALA A 660 12.08 31.03 -2.17
CA ALA A 660 11.32 32.22 -1.82
C ALA A 660 12.12 33.20 -0.94
N TRP A 661 13.09 32.73 -0.16
CA TRP A 661 13.86 33.58 0.72
C TRP A 661 15.34 33.67 0.33
N TYR A 662 16.07 32.54 0.26
CA TYR A 662 17.51 32.57 0.01
C TYR A 662 17.86 33.23 -1.34
N LEU A 663 17.29 32.71 -2.43
CA LEU A 663 17.60 33.24 -3.76
C LEU A 663 17.22 34.73 -3.92
N GLU A 664 16.11 35.16 -3.32
CA GLU A 664 15.71 36.56 -3.34
C GLU A 664 16.67 37.43 -2.50
N ALA A 665 17.15 36.93 -1.36
CA ALA A 665 18.12 37.66 -0.52
C ALA A 665 19.47 37.88 -1.21
N ILE A 666 19.93 36.88 -2.02
CA ILE A 666 21.23 36.96 -2.70
C ILE A 666 21.16 37.54 -4.09
N LYS A 667 19.99 37.58 -4.71
CA LYS A 667 19.79 38.04 -6.10
C LYS A 667 20.49 39.36 -6.38
N PRO A 668 21.35 39.43 -7.42
CA PRO A 668 22.01 40.67 -7.78
C PRO A 668 21.02 41.71 -8.34
N ALA A 669 21.37 42.97 -8.26
CA ALA A 669 20.58 44.03 -8.90
C ALA A 669 20.52 43.80 -10.43
N TYR A 670 19.45 44.28 -11.05
CA TYR A 670 19.26 44.09 -12.49
C TYR A 670 20.47 44.65 -13.26
N GLY A 671 21.09 43.82 -14.09
CA GLY A 671 22.27 44.19 -14.89
C GLY A 671 23.61 44.11 -14.11
N ALA A 672 23.59 43.79 -12.84
CA ALA A 672 24.83 43.60 -12.07
C ALA A 672 25.19 42.08 -11.99
N GLY A 673 26.49 41.79 -11.81
CA GLY A 673 26.98 40.42 -11.50
C GLY A 673 26.81 40.06 -10.03
N ILE A 674 26.77 38.76 -9.77
CA ILE A 674 26.84 38.20 -8.41
C ILE A 674 28.31 38.07 -7.99
N ASP A 675 28.65 38.34 -6.71
CA ASP A 675 29.97 38.05 -6.18
C ASP A 675 30.27 36.57 -6.19
N ASN A 676 31.53 36.22 -6.39
CA ASN A 676 31.95 34.81 -6.52
C ASN A 676 31.76 34.01 -5.22
N THR A 677 31.91 34.63 -4.05
CA THR A 677 31.75 33.93 -2.76
C THR A 677 30.33 33.44 -2.59
N THR A 678 29.34 34.33 -2.81
CA THR A 678 27.93 33.97 -2.77
C THR A 678 27.55 32.95 -3.86
N TYR A 679 28.09 33.12 -5.07
CA TYR A 679 27.80 32.22 -6.19
C TYR A 679 28.27 30.79 -5.91
N GLN A 680 29.53 30.61 -5.42
CA GLN A 680 30.06 29.28 -5.09
C GLN A 680 29.30 28.64 -3.93
N ALA A 681 28.95 29.40 -2.89
CA ALA A 681 28.10 28.91 -1.80
C ALA A 681 26.73 28.41 -2.33
N THR A 682 26.11 29.17 -3.23
CA THR A 682 24.82 28.84 -3.84
C THR A 682 24.91 27.56 -4.68
N LEU A 683 25.98 27.36 -5.45
CA LEU A 683 26.21 26.10 -6.19
C LEU A 683 26.39 24.91 -5.21
N GLY A 684 27.10 25.13 -4.10
CA GLY A 684 27.25 24.10 -3.05
C GLY A 684 25.91 23.72 -2.41
N PHE A 685 25.04 24.68 -2.15
CA PHE A 685 23.69 24.43 -1.65
C PHE A 685 22.83 23.72 -2.69
N PHE A 686 22.94 24.10 -3.94
CA PHE A 686 22.21 23.43 -5.02
C PHE A 686 22.64 21.98 -5.19
N ASP A 687 23.92 21.67 -5.12
CA ASP A 687 24.46 20.32 -5.13
C ASP A 687 23.85 19.49 -3.97
N ALA A 688 23.86 20.02 -2.74
CA ALA A 688 23.27 19.36 -1.60
C ALA A 688 21.75 19.10 -1.77
N LEU A 689 21.02 20.12 -2.26
CA LEU A 689 19.57 20.01 -2.50
C LEU A 689 19.25 18.98 -3.58
N LEU A 690 19.99 18.95 -4.68
CA LEU A 690 19.82 17.94 -5.73
C LEU A 690 20.07 16.53 -5.18
N LYS A 691 21.08 16.35 -4.34
CA LYS A 691 21.36 15.06 -3.67
C LYS A 691 20.24 14.65 -2.72
N MET A 692 19.65 15.59 -1.98
CA MET A 692 18.50 15.29 -1.12
C MET A 692 17.25 14.91 -1.91
N ILE A 693 17.04 15.52 -3.06
CA ILE A 693 15.87 15.26 -3.94
C ILE A 693 16.05 13.97 -4.75
N HIS A 694 17.29 13.58 -5.07
CA HIS A 694 17.60 12.50 -6.02
C HIS A 694 16.91 11.17 -5.74
N PRO A 695 16.82 10.66 -4.51
CA PRO A 695 16.10 9.40 -4.24
C PRO A 695 14.64 9.43 -4.70
N ILE A 696 14.02 10.61 -4.70
CA ILE A 696 12.60 10.82 -5.02
C ILE A 696 12.42 11.12 -6.51
N MET A 697 13.26 12.00 -7.05
CA MET A 697 13.18 12.54 -8.41
C MET A 697 14.52 12.35 -9.13
N PRO A 698 14.84 11.10 -9.55
CA PRO A 698 16.18 10.77 -10.01
C PRO A 698 16.56 11.39 -11.36
N PHE A 699 15.60 11.64 -12.25
CA PHE A 699 15.89 12.06 -13.63
C PHE A 699 16.25 13.53 -13.73
N ILE A 700 15.43 14.42 -13.18
CA ILE A 700 15.72 15.86 -13.21
C ILE A 700 16.97 16.19 -12.41
N THR A 701 17.19 15.50 -11.30
CA THR A 701 18.37 15.74 -10.45
C THR A 701 19.65 15.27 -11.13
N GLU A 702 19.65 14.15 -11.85
CA GLU A 702 20.78 13.73 -12.66
C GLU A 702 21.06 14.74 -13.78
N GLU A 703 20.03 15.16 -14.53
CA GLU A 703 20.20 16.15 -15.62
C GLU A 703 20.83 17.45 -15.12
N LEU A 704 20.30 18.01 -14.02
CA LEU A 704 20.83 19.28 -13.48
C LEU A 704 22.21 19.12 -12.87
N TRP A 705 22.48 18.00 -12.16
CA TRP A 705 23.77 17.74 -11.56
C TRP A 705 24.87 17.57 -12.60
N GLN A 706 24.58 16.90 -13.69
CA GLN A 706 25.51 16.74 -14.83
C GLN A 706 25.77 18.08 -15.54
N ASN A 707 24.79 18.99 -15.59
CA ASN A 707 24.94 20.31 -16.20
C ASN A 707 25.55 21.36 -15.26
N MET A 708 25.72 21.09 -13.98
CA MET A 708 26.23 22.02 -12.98
C MET A 708 27.75 22.18 -13.05
N ALA A 709 28.47 21.15 -13.48
CA ALA A 709 29.92 21.14 -13.64
C ALA A 709 30.34 20.13 -14.72
N GLU A 710 31.56 20.25 -15.23
CA GLU A 710 32.13 19.18 -16.07
C GLU A 710 32.27 17.89 -15.26
N ARG A 711 31.74 16.80 -15.79
CA ARG A 711 31.77 15.47 -15.18
C ARG A 711 32.61 14.52 -16.04
N LYS A 712 33.26 13.58 -15.39
CA LYS A 712 33.93 12.48 -16.08
C LYS A 712 32.91 11.44 -16.51
N GLU A 713 33.27 10.69 -17.57
CA GLU A 713 32.47 9.52 -17.95
C GLU A 713 32.36 8.53 -16.78
N GLY A 714 31.16 8.02 -16.51
CA GLY A 714 30.90 7.14 -15.38
C GLY A 714 30.58 7.86 -14.06
N GLU A 715 30.58 9.21 -14.00
CA GLU A 715 30.11 9.94 -12.83
C GLU A 715 28.59 10.09 -12.85
N THR A 716 27.94 9.87 -11.70
CA THR A 716 26.50 10.04 -11.50
C THR A 716 26.23 10.60 -10.11
N ILE A 717 25.17 11.39 -9.96
CA ILE A 717 24.70 11.88 -8.67
C ILE A 717 24.31 10.72 -7.73
N MET A 718 23.84 9.61 -8.28
CA MET A 718 23.42 8.42 -7.55
C MET A 718 24.51 7.81 -6.65
N ASN A 719 25.78 7.92 -7.08
CA ASN A 719 26.93 7.40 -6.35
C ASN A 719 27.58 8.46 -5.44
N GLN A 720 27.02 9.66 -5.38
CA GLN A 720 27.47 10.71 -4.47
C GLN A 720 26.97 10.48 -3.05
N ARG A 721 27.70 10.97 -2.07
CA ARG A 721 27.26 10.87 -0.67
C ARG A 721 26.06 11.79 -0.42
N TYR A 722 25.06 11.25 0.28
CA TYR A 722 23.92 12.02 0.77
C TYR A 722 24.43 13.09 1.75
N PRO A 723 23.88 14.32 1.73
CA PRO A 723 24.31 15.37 2.66
C PRO A 723 24.17 14.92 4.12
N GLN A 724 25.16 15.29 4.91
CA GLN A 724 25.21 14.98 6.34
C GLN A 724 24.99 16.25 7.16
N ALA A 725 24.21 16.16 8.23
CA ALA A 725 23.99 17.26 9.13
C ALA A 725 25.32 17.67 9.82
N LYS A 726 25.57 18.96 9.83
CA LYS A 726 26.65 19.59 10.57
C LYS A 726 26.07 20.30 11.80
N PRO A 727 26.86 20.61 12.80
CA PRO A 727 26.40 21.50 13.88
C PRO A 727 25.87 22.81 13.31
N TYR A 728 24.76 23.29 13.82
CA TYR A 728 24.08 24.49 13.32
C TYR A 728 23.64 25.39 14.50
N ASP A 729 23.50 26.69 14.19
CA ASP A 729 23.07 27.71 15.14
C ASP A 729 21.53 27.91 15.01
N ALA A 730 20.78 27.29 15.94
CA ALA A 730 19.33 27.38 15.96
C ALA A 730 18.83 28.80 16.35
N GLU A 731 19.59 29.58 17.11
CA GLU A 731 19.24 30.94 17.47
C GLU A 731 19.33 31.85 16.23
N PHE A 732 20.38 31.66 15.42
CA PHE A 732 20.54 32.39 14.16
C PHE A 732 19.44 32.03 13.13
N ILE A 733 19.04 30.77 13.05
CA ILE A 733 17.88 30.36 12.21
C ILE A 733 16.64 31.12 12.68
N THR A 734 16.38 31.16 13.99
CA THR A 734 15.24 31.87 14.57
C THR A 734 15.32 33.39 14.32
N ALA A 735 16.50 33.98 14.39
CA ALA A 735 16.72 35.39 14.06
C ALA A 735 16.37 35.69 12.58
N PHE A 736 16.79 34.83 11.68
CA PHE A 736 16.45 35.01 10.26
C PHE A 736 14.95 34.81 9.98
N GLU A 737 14.27 33.92 10.68
CA GLU A 737 12.81 33.78 10.60
C GLU A 737 12.11 35.08 11.05
N MET A 738 12.61 35.76 12.08
CA MET A 738 12.11 37.08 12.47
C MET A 738 12.34 38.11 11.36
N ALA A 739 13.46 38.05 10.63
CA ALA A 739 13.68 38.90 9.49
C ALA A 739 12.65 38.65 8.36
N CYS A 740 12.34 37.39 8.10
CA CYS A 740 11.30 37.01 7.14
C CYS A 740 9.91 37.53 7.55
N GLU A 741 9.55 37.43 8.84
CA GLU A 741 8.30 37.96 9.39
C GLU A 741 8.26 39.51 9.23
N ALA A 742 9.35 40.19 9.51
CA ALA A 742 9.48 41.65 9.33
C ALA A 742 9.26 42.06 7.85
N VAL A 743 9.94 41.40 6.93
CA VAL A 743 9.78 41.63 5.49
C VAL A 743 8.35 41.36 5.03
N ALA A 744 7.72 40.27 5.53
CA ALA A 744 6.31 39.97 5.22
C ALA A 744 5.38 41.05 5.76
N GLY A 745 5.60 41.57 6.95
CA GLY A 745 4.86 42.69 7.52
C GLY A 745 4.94 43.96 6.64
N VAL A 746 6.15 44.32 6.23
CA VAL A 746 6.37 45.46 5.31
C VAL A 746 5.68 45.22 3.97
N ARG A 747 5.76 44.03 3.37
CA ARG A 747 5.09 43.70 2.10
C ARG A 747 3.58 43.80 2.23
N ASN A 748 3.01 43.34 3.34
CA ASN A 748 1.57 43.44 3.62
C ASN A 748 1.11 44.91 3.72
N ILE A 749 1.91 45.79 4.37
CA ILE A 749 1.62 47.24 4.43
C ILE A 749 1.66 47.82 3.03
N ARG A 750 2.70 47.51 2.21
CA ARG A 750 2.77 47.97 0.84
C ARG A 750 1.53 47.61 0.04
N GLN A 751 1.12 46.36 0.14
CA GLN A 751 -0.07 45.86 -0.56
C GLN A 751 -1.36 46.55 -0.08
N SER A 752 -1.55 46.68 1.24
CA SER A 752 -2.75 47.30 1.79
C SER A 752 -2.85 48.80 1.48
N LYS A 753 -1.70 49.48 1.34
CA LYS A 753 -1.64 50.91 1.06
C LYS A 753 -1.31 51.24 -0.41
N ASN A 754 -1.28 50.20 -1.25
CA ASN A 754 -0.98 50.33 -2.68
C ASN A 754 0.36 51.02 -2.99
N LEU A 755 1.37 50.81 -2.14
CA LEU A 755 2.71 51.37 -2.29
C LEU A 755 3.58 50.54 -3.23
N SER A 756 4.36 51.22 -4.06
CA SER A 756 5.29 50.57 -5.01
C SER A 756 6.35 49.75 -4.25
N PRO A 757 6.69 48.53 -4.68
CA PRO A 757 7.84 47.82 -4.17
C PRO A 757 9.19 48.55 -4.33
N ARG A 758 9.27 49.49 -5.30
CA ARG A 758 10.47 50.27 -5.58
C ARG A 758 10.63 51.51 -4.67
N GLU A 759 9.58 51.90 -3.97
CA GLU A 759 9.60 53.04 -3.06
C GLU A 759 10.35 52.64 -1.79
N ALA A 760 11.34 53.39 -1.38
CA ALA A 760 12.06 53.18 -0.13
C ALA A 760 11.17 53.60 1.05
N LEU A 761 11.01 52.72 2.07
CA LEU A 761 10.28 53.02 3.29
C LEU A 761 11.22 53.10 4.49
N GLU A 762 10.75 53.70 5.56
CA GLU A 762 11.41 53.63 6.83
C GLU A 762 10.72 52.60 7.72
N LEU A 763 11.49 51.74 8.39
CA LEU A 763 10.99 50.74 9.38
C LEU A 763 11.56 51.14 10.77
N LYS A 764 10.71 51.52 11.67
CA LYS A 764 11.05 51.81 13.07
C LYS A 764 10.80 50.58 13.94
N VAL A 765 11.78 50.22 14.76
CA VAL A 765 11.76 49.02 15.58
C VAL A 765 11.75 49.40 17.06
N LYS A 766 10.78 48.86 17.81
CA LYS A 766 10.67 49.02 19.25
C LYS A 766 10.76 47.64 19.92
N GLY A 767 11.87 47.41 20.58
CA GLY A 767 12.20 46.14 21.24
C GLY A 767 13.52 45.57 20.76
N ASN A 768 13.85 44.39 21.25
CA ASN A 768 15.11 43.73 20.90
C ASN A 768 14.95 42.86 19.62
N PHE A 769 15.37 43.43 18.49
CA PHE A 769 15.40 42.73 17.22
C PHE A 769 16.88 42.40 16.87
N PRO A 770 17.15 41.17 16.34
CA PRO A 770 18.49 40.73 16.04
C PRO A 770 19.16 41.61 14.98
N ALA A 771 20.22 42.34 15.37
CA ALA A 771 20.91 43.29 14.48
C ALA A 771 21.60 42.59 13.30
N GLU A 772 22.07 41.37 13.51
CA GLU A 772 22.81 40.59 12.51
C GLU A 772 21.99 40.26 11.26
N VAL A 773 20.64 40.23 11.32
CA VAL A 773 19.77 39.94 10.19
C VAL A 773 19.15 41.18 9.54
N LEU A 774 19.43 42.37 10.07
CA LEU A 774 18.94 43.64 9.52
C LEU A 774 19.31 43.88 8.03
N PRO A 775 20.52 43.51 7.56
CA PRO A 775 20.84 43.67 6.13
C PRO A 775 19.86 42.95 5.20
N VAL A 776 19.32 41.80 5.60
CA VAL A 776 18.30 41.07 4.82
C VAL A 776 16.97 41.79 4.88
N VAL A 777 16.55 42.30 6.03
CA VAL A 777 15.31 43.07 6.19
C VAL A 777 15.37 44.34 5.31
N MET A 778 16.51 45.07 5.32
CA MET A 778 16.72 46.27 4.53
C MET A 778 16.65 45.95 3.04
N LYS A 779 17.32 44.90 2.58
CA LYS A 779 17.31 44.51 1.17
C LYS A 779 15.94 44.04 0.68
N LEU A 780 15.34 43.06 1.35
CA LEU A 780 14.09 42.40 0.91
C LEU A 780 12.83 43.24 1.19
N GLY A 781 12.87 44.09 2.21
CA GLY A 781 11.82 45.03 2.55
C GLY A 781 11.90 46.33 1.74
N ASN A 782 13.07 46.60 1.15
CA ASN A 782 13.44 47.92 0.59
C ASN A 782 13.17 49.02 1.61
N VAL A 783 13.78 48.85 2.80
CA VAL A 783 13.59 49.74 3.96
C VAL A 783 14.92 50.20 4.55
N THR A 784 14.94 51.38 5.13
CA THR A 784 15.93 51.77 6.14
C THR A 784 15.41 51.42 7.52
N VAL A 785 16.27 50.93 8.39
CA VAL A 785 15.84 50.51 9.74
C VAL A 785 16.39 51.47 10.78
N GLY A 786 15.53 51.86 11.72
CA GLY A 786 15.91 52.75 12.83
C GLY A 786 15.13 52.45 14.11
N GLU A 787 15.54 53.03 15.24
CA GLU A 787 14.79 52.91 16.48
C GLU A 787 13.46 53.66 16.43
N ALA A 788 12.48 53.17 17.20
CA ALA A 788 11.14 53.76 17.28
C ALA A 788 11.17 55.02 18.15
N GLU A 789 11.57 56.15 17.54
CA GLU A 789 11.62 57.47 18.13
C GLU A 789 10.67 58.40 17.38
N GLY A 790 10.15 59.42 18.10
CA GLY A 790 9.29 60.45 17.52
C GLY A 790 7.81 60.12 17.59
N ASP A 791 7.01 60.94 16.82
CA ASP A 791 5.54 60.71 16.73
C ASP A 791 5.24 59.60 15.73
N LEU A 792 4.73 58.47 16.25
CA LEU A 792 4.36 57.28 15.50
C LEU A 792 2.83 57.11 15.38
N SER A 793 2.05 58.14 15.71
CA SER A 793 0.57 58.09 15.75
C SER A 793 -0.02 57.77 14.38
N THR A 794 0.63 58.18 13.29
CA THR A 794 0.21 57.92 11.90
C THR A 794 0.90 56.72 11.24
N ALA A 795 1.81 56.06 11.96
CA ALA A 795 2.55 54.92 11.42
C ALA A 795 1.70 53.63 11.37
N GLN A 796 1.88 52.87 10.31
CA GLN A 796 1.31 51.52 10.27
C GLN A 796 2.12 50.60 11.18
N ARG A 797 1.43 49.90 12.10
CA ARG A 797 2.05 49.05 13.13
C ARG A 797 1.79 47.58 12.81
N PHE A 798 2.79 46.77 13.04
CA PHE A 798 2.67 45.31 13.06
C PHE A 798 3.62 44.69 14.09
N MET A 799 3.40 43.42 14.41
CA MET A 799 4.22 42.69 15.37
C MET A 799 5.05 41.63 14.69
N VAL A 800 6.30 41.50 15.11
CA VAL A 800 7.15 40.36 14.81
C VAL A 800 7.47 39.68 16.14
N ARG A 801 6.75 38.60 16.44
CA ARG A 801 6.79 37.97 17.77
C ARG A 801 6.48 38.99 18.88
N THR A 802 7.46 39.35 19.70
CA THR A 802 7.32 40.34 20.80
C THR A 802 7.81 41.74 20.45
N VAL A 803 8.30 41.93 19.21
CA VAL A 803 8.88 43.21 18.78
C VAL A 803 7.81 44.01 18.01
N GLU A 804 7.62 45.27 18.42
CA GLU A 804 6.75 46.22 17.70
C GLU A 804 7.49 46.87 16.55
N MET A 805 6.86 46.90 15.36
CA MET A 805 7.43 47.54 14.18
C MET A 805 6.43 48.54 13.63
N PHE A 806 7.01 49.69 13.15
CA PHE A 806 6.23 50.81 12.63
C PHE A 806 6.77 51.23 11.29
N VAL A 807 5.88 51.50 10.34
CA VAL A 807 6.20 52.09 9.07
C VAL A 807 5.52 53.47 9.04
N PRO A 808 6.30 54.57 9.15
CA PRO A 808 5.77 55.95 9.08
C PRO A 808 5.12 56.19 7.70
N MET A 809 3.94 56.78 7.69
CA MET A 809 3.17 57.01 6.47
C MET A 809 3.17 58.47 6.03
N THR A 810 3.84 59.36 6.75
CA THR A 810 3.89 60.81 6.49
C THR A 810 4.47 61.10 5.10
N GLY A 811 3.73 61.75 4.23
CA GLY A 811 4.12 62.08 2.85
C GLY A 811 3.97 60.95 1.82
N LEU A 812 3.59 59.74 2.25
CA LEU A 812 3.46 58.52 1.40
C LEU A 812 2.02 58.23 1.03
N ILE A 813 1.05 58.80 1.76
CA ILE A 813 -0.38 58.59 1.56
C ILE A 813 -1.04 59.90 1.21
N ASN A 814 -1.91 59.88 0.19
CA ASN A 814 -2.88 60.93 0.01
C ASN A 814 -3.90 60.88 1.16
N VAL A 815 -3.72 61.71 2.17
CA VAL A 815 -4.54 61.74 3.39
C VAL A 815 -6.04 61.84 3.06
N GLU A 816 -6.39 62.63 2.04
CA GLU A 816 -7.79 62.79 1.63
C GLU A 816 -8.38 61.48 1.05
N GLU A 817 -7.63 60.74 0.26
CA GLU A 817 -8.07 59.47 -0.30
C GLU A 817 -8.16 58.39 0.80
N GLU A 818 -7.23 58.36 1.73
CA GLU A 818 -7.20 57.39 2.84
C GLU A 818 -8.34 57.65 3.84
N VAL A 819 -8.59 58.95 4.16
CA VAL A 819 -9.75 59.35 4.97
C VAL A 819 -11.03 58.92 4.29
N ALA A 820 -11.19 59.16 2.97
CA ALA A 820 -12.38 58.73 2.23
C ALA A 820 -12.59 57.22 2.23
N LYS A 821 -11.52 56.45 2.09
CA LYS A 821 -11.54 54.96 2.20
C LYS A 821 -11.97 54.50 3.58
N LEU A 822 -11.36 55.05 4.61
CA LEU A 822 -11.66 54.68 6.00
C LEU A 822 -13.08 55.09 6.40
N GLU A 823 -13.57 56.23 5.91
CA GLU A 823 -14.98 56.64 6.11
C GLU A 823 -15.96 55.67 5.42
N ALA A 824 -15.61 55.24 4.19
CA ALA A 824 -16.42 54.25 3.47
C ALA A 824 -16.43 52.89 4.19
N GLU A 825 -15.27 52.46 4.69
CA GLU A 825 -15.15 51.21 5.47
C GLU A 825 -15.86 51.29 6.82
N LEU A 826 -15.77 52.42 7.51
CA LEU A 826 -16.50 52.68 8.72
C LEU A 826 -18.02 52.57 8.51
N ALA A 827 -18.51 53.23 7.45
CA ALA A 827 -19.92 53.14 7.08
C ALA A 827 -20.38 51.72 6.73
N TYR A 828 -19.50 50.97 6.06
CA TYR A 828 -19.77 49.56 5.77
C TYR A 828 -19.83 48.71 7.05
N GLN A 829 -18.85 48.85 7.96
CA GLN A 829 -18.77 48.08 9.19
C GLN A 829 -19.94 48.46 10.14
N GLN A 830 -20.36 49.71 10.16
CA GLN A 830 -21.55 50.16 10.91
C GLN A 830 -22.83 49.48 10.38
N LYS A 831 -23.04 49.48 9.06
CA LYS A 831 -24.19 48.79 8.44
C LYS A 831 -24.14 47.27 8.69
N PHE A 832 -22.97 46.70 8.66
CA PHE A 832 -22.77 45.28 8.93
C PHE A 832 -23.11 44.95 10.40
N LEU A 833 -22.60 45.75 11.33
CA LEU A 833 -22.91 45.65 12.76
C LEU A 833 -24.43 45.75 13.03
N ASP A 834 -25.11 46.71 12.40
CA ASP A 834 -26.55 46.90 12.50
C ASP A 834 -27.30 45.64 12.00
N SER A 835 -26.82 45.05 10.90
CA SER A 835 -27.39 43.83 10.36
C SER A 835 -27.23 42.63 11.32
N VAL A 836 -26.05 42.49 11.94
CA VAL A 836 -25.77 41.46 12.94
C VAL A 836 -26.60 41.67 14.20
N ARG A 837 -26.72 42.90 14.70
CA ARG A 837 -27.53 43.27 15.84
C ARG A 837 -29.03 43.04 15.60
N LYS A 838 -29.52 43.34 14.40
CA LYS A 838 -30.89 43.03 13.99
C LYS A 838 -31.19 41.52 14.01
N LYS A 839 -30.24 40.69 13.66
CA LYS A 839 -30.39 39.24 13.80
C LYS A 839 -30.35 38.79 15.25
N LEU A 840 -29.47 39.34 16.07
CA LEU A 840 -29.32 38.99 17.48
C LEU A 840 -30.48 39.54 18.35
N SER A 841 -31.15 40.63 17.91
CA SER A 841 -32.37 41.16 18.57
C SER A 841 -33.66 40.40 18.20
N ASN A 842 -33.59 39.49 17.23
CA ASN A 842 -34.74 38.65 16.90
C ASN A 842 -34.85 37.48 17.89
N GLU A 843 -35.71 37.59 18.86
CA GLU A 843 -35.93 36.58 19.91
C GLU A 843 -36.22 35.19 19.36
N ARG A 844 -36.92 35.08 18.21
CA ARG A 844 -37.20 33.79 17.56
C ARG A 844 -35.92 33.16 16.96
N PHE A 845 -35.01 33.98 16.46
CA PHE A 845 -33.73 33.50 15.97
C PHE A 845 -32.85 32.99 17.11
N VAL A 846 -32.72 33.78 18.18
CA VAL A 846 -31.86 33.44 19.33
C VAL A 846 -32.40 32.23 20.09
N ALA A 847 -33.71 32.05 20.16
CA ALA A 847 -34.34 30.93 20.86
C ALA A 847 -34.37 29.60 20.07
N ASN A 848 -34.39 29.66 18.73
CA ASN A 848 -34.56 28.47 17.89
C ASN A 848 -33.30 28.06 17.06
N ALA A 849 -32.28 28.94 16.92
CA ALA A 849 -31.07 28.60 16.22
C ALA A 849 -30.10 27.77 17.10
N PRO A 850 -29.31 26.85 16.51
CA PRO A 850 -28.29 26.15 17.26
C PRO A 850 -27.34 27.12 17.99
N GLU A 851 -26.92 26.79 19.19
CA GLU A 851 -26.08 27.64 20.05
C GLU A 851 -24.78 28.06 19.34
N ALA A 852 -24.17 27.16 18.54
CA ALA A 852 -22.99 27.43 17.73
C ALA A 852 -23.25 28.57 16.69
N VAL A 853 -24.45 28.67 16.12
CA VAL A 853 -24.79 29.69 15.13
C VAL A 853 -24.96 31.06 15.81
N VAL A 854 -25.59 31.08 16.99
CA VAL A 854 -25.73 32.30 17.79
C VAL A 854 -24.36 32.79 18.27
N ALA A 855 -23.45 31.88 18.69
CA ALA A 855 -22.08 32.19 19.10
C ALA A 855 -21.28 32.82 17.93
N VAL A 856 -21.44 32.35 16.71
CA VAL A 856 -20.81 32.93 15.51
C VAL A 856 -21.32 34.36 15.26
N GLU A 857 -22.62 34.63 15.38
CA GLU A 857 -23.15 35.98 15.20
C GLU A 857 -22.68 36.94 16.30
N ARG A 858 -22.58 36.47 17.55
CA ARG A 858 -22.02 37.27 18.67
C ARG A 858 -20.52 37.58 18.45
N LYS A 859 -19.75 36.61 17.92
CA LYS A 859 -18.37 36.84 17.55
C LYS A 859 -18.24 37.90 16.44
N LYS A 860 -19.12 37.85 15.41
CA LYS A 860 -19.14 38.86 14.34
C LYS A 860 -19.48 40.26 14.89
N GLU A 861 -20.34 40.35 15.89
CA GLU A 861 -20.65 41.62 16.58
C GLU A 861 -19.41 42.18 17.29
N ALA A 862 -18.71 41.36 18.08
CA ALA A 862 -17.50 41.74 18.78
C ALA A 862 -16.38 42.16 17.83
N ASP A 863 -16.13 41.37 16.77
CA ASP A 863 -15.14 41.66 15.73
C ASP A 863 -15.44 42.97 14.99
N SER A 864 -16.75 43.25 14.67
CA SER A 864 -17.13 44.49 14.03
C SER A 864 -16.98 45.71 14.95
N LEU A 865 -17.31 45.60 16.24
CA LEU A 865 -17.11 46.66 17.21
C LEU A 865 -15.63 47.02 17.35
N SER A 866 -14.78 46.05 17.48
CA SER A 866 -13.31 46.26 17.54
C SER A 866 -12.77 46.91 16.28
N LYS A 867 -13.27 46.52 15.09
CA LYS A 867 -12.90 47.19 13.82
C LYS A 867 -13.37 48.63 13.73
N ILE A 868 -14.61 48.90 14.13
CA ILE A 868 -15.18 50.29 14.13
C ILE A 868 -14.35 51.17 15.06
N GLU A 869 -14.00 50.69 16.23
CA GLU A 869 -13.16 51.43 17.21
C GLU A 869 -11.76 51.72 16.62
N SER A 870 -11.12 50.72 16.01
CA SER A 870 -9.82 50.88 15.36
C SER A 870 -9.87 51.86 14.19
N ILE A 871 -10.87 51.74 13.30
CA ILE A 871 -11.04 52.67 12.17
C ILE A 871 -11.30 54.10 12.66
N THR A 872 -12.13 54.28 13.68
CA THR A 872 -12.44 55.58 14.24
C THR A 872 -11.20 56.23 14.88
N ALA A 873 -10.40 55.46 15.61
CA ALA A 873 -9.13 55.97 16.15
C ALA A 873 -8.15 56.41 15.07
N THR A 874 -8.04 55.62 13.98
CA THR A 874 -7.19 55.96 12.83
C THR A 874 -7.70 57.20 12.09
N LEU A 875 -8.99 57.34 11.88
CA LEU A 875 -9.61 58.55 11.28
C LEU A 875 -9.35 59.78 12.10
N ASN A 876 -9.45 59.69 13.42
CA ASN A 876 -9.19 60.86 14.31
C ASN A 876 -7.70 61.25 14.26
N ALA A 877 -6.80 60.29 14.19
CA ALA A 877 -5.37 60.56 14.03
C ALA A 877 -4.97 61.15 12.68
N LEU A 878 -5.67 60.78 11.58
CA LEU A 878 -5.44 61.34 10.24
C LEU A 878 -6.05 62.72 10.04
N LYS A 879 -7.09 63.08 10.81
CA LYS A 879 -7.78 64.37 10.75
C LYS A 879 -7.24 65.40 11.74
N SER A 880 -6.44 64.97 12.72
CA SER A 880 -5.72 65.87 13.66
C SER A 880 -4.41 66.33 13.09
#